data_64be88be610d44b360854716a36e73ee
#
_entry.id   64be88be610d44b360854716a36e73ee
#
_cell.length_a   1.000
_cell.length_b   1.000
_cell.length_c   1.000
_cell.angle_alpha   90.00
_cell.angle_beta   90.00
_cell.angle_gamma   90.00
#
_symmetry.space_group_name_H-M   'P 1'
#
loop_
_entity.id
_entity.type
_entity.pdbx_description
1 polymer ?
#
loop_
_entity_poly.entity_id
_entity_poly.type
_entity_poly.pdbx_seq_one_letter_code
_entity_poly.pdbx_strand_id
1 'polypeptide(L)'
;MDSPEAIFIDALAKFNAQLKDRQIARFKATTLQHVQTQVITIQRDQEKAKAMMNFTRFKLFMDAFQQFEEVSKALELGIPDLSGYIWGPTYYILNAAKEDTKALDCILESYSNFGQHLPLIAAYRSQLRQQPETRICLAWMYSDMLQFNASIIKLFQIRSWRKTFAASWKDYDGPFQTLLRAFDSHGSFLKRSLDNQQHQSVQGTHQVLNDHILQYQWDRNYARRQAEEAEIARKDKQRLDVIHWLHSPGMEEPEIHYQNEFLKIRSEHPDTGKWILREDKVQDWIEADIPDHSLLWIHGKKGAGKTILASLIINHLQNERTESTTSYFYCREKDEGLGEPRFLAIMKSLLRQLVSQNEDLLPTLHDKRMRGQEILNDESAAKTLLELFCELDMSQFIIVDGLDEMSDIHRRSVVELFDSIVEKSNEHHPGKIRILILSTELSFIRKRMESNDRIGEFALNPSSTLKDIESYVAKQAEKLEEEFSLGSHNLKLIESLICRNSDGMFLYAFLVIENLLKQPNAGYVMTELQEGNFPQTLGEAYSRIIERLRSTHHANTWKESKKIFGWLAHAKRPLQWHELQAALSISIDEQGYVRPQDHMTTLRKDIRDMCGSLVHVIGGNSIDFVHQTAKEFIMQEEKLDASTLECDLTLLCLGYLSHTCFKPDLKAEDRERYARKGYYAFQDYAMSKWDSHLNAMMGKSSNLFRGQDDGQEIGLKVSNVLRVFCCAYEKSWELVNAGQENNAREAAIEATKHCEPFQYREFHPHLLKIWTHAVKHHKQPFKERNKISINELGEALKKSRETLEVLAQGLDDDDDLAKSLRKFYGSNFYKCTGITCPCFYEGVASKEDLEKHLNRHDRPFPCTTPNCSLVPFGFPTNKDRDKHERTYHPETSDQPSDFVVLGSRATAAAKYECRLCQRSYTRQANLTAHLDGAHFGRRPFACGTCGREFTRRSDRTRHERIHVRMARVGS
;
A
#
# COMPACT_ATOMS: atom_id res chain seq x y z
N MET A 1 10.67 44.92 -7.96
CA MET A 1 9.64 44.61 -8.97
C MET A 1 10.31 43.79 -10.07
N ASP A 2 9.77 42.62 -10.37
CA ASP A 2 10.24 41.87 -11.53
C ASP A 2 9.89 42.67 -12.79
N SER A 3 10.85 42.83 -13.68
CA SER A 3 10.55 43.51 -14.95
C SER A 3 9.56 42.71 -15.79
N PRO A 4 8.76 43.33 -16.66
CA PRO A 4 7.86 42.60 -17.54
C PRO A 4 8.57 41.46 -18.29
N GLU A 5 9.81 41.70 -18.68
CA GLU A 5 10.69 40.75 -19.38
C GLU A 5 11.02 39.55 -18.47
N ALA A 6 11.30 39.78 -17.18
CA ALA A 6 11.58 38.72 -16.22
C ALA A 6 10.36 37.82 -16.00
N ILE A 7 9.18 38.37 -15.93
CA ILE A 7 7.91 37.62 -15.80
C ILE A 7 7.69 36.72 -17.02
N PHE A 8 7.95 37.23 -18.18
CA PHE A 8 7.85 36.52 -19.46
C PHE A 8 8.85 35.35 -19.54
N ILE A 9 10.12 35.64 -19.24
CA ILE A 9 11.20 34.64 -19.32
C ILE A 9 10.89 33.51 -18.33
N ASP A 10 10.44 33.80 -17.12
CA ASP A 10 10.06 32.79 -16.13
C ASP A 10 8.87 31.95 -16.61
N ALA A 11 7.84 32.59 -17.20
CA ALA A 11 6.68 31.89 -17.75
C ALA A 11 7.08 30.95 -18.90
N LEU A 12 7.94 31.38 -19.81
CA LEU A 12 8.45 30.57 -20.90
C LEU A 12 9.34 29.45 -20.42
N ALA A 13 10.19 29.68 -19.42
CA ALA A 13 11.03 28.63 -18.84
C ALA A 13 10.18 27.53 -18.22
N LYS A 14 9.15 27.89 -17.44
CA LYS A 14 8.19 26.96 -16.86
C LYS A 14 7.39 26.20 -17.88
N PHE A 15 7.01 26.85 -18.98
CA PHE A 15 6.31 26.22 -20.08
C PHE A 15 7.20 25.21 -20.82
N ASN A 16 8.42 25.60 -21.19
CA ASN A 16 9.37 24.78 -21.92
C ASN A 16 9.81 23.55 -21.09
N ALA A 17 9.93 23.69 -19.77
CA ALA A 17 10.28 22.56 -18.88
C ALA A 17 9.28 21.40 -18.93
N GLN A 18 8.05 21.64 -19.41
CA GLN A 18 7.01 20.63 -19.53
C GLN A 18 6.93 19.98 -20.92
N LEU A 19 7.81 20.37 -21.86
CA LEU A 19 7.77 19.97 -23.26
C LEU A 19 9.07 19.28 -23.69
N LYS A 20 8.94 18.41 -24.72
CA LYS A 20 10.10 17.81 -25.40
C LYS A 20 10.70 18.81 -26.39
N ASP A 21 12.02 18.81 -26.57
CA ASP A 21 12.73 19.75 -27.48
C ASP A 21 12.14 19.79 -28.90
N ARG A 22 11.72 18.63 -29.41
CA ARG A 22 11.05 18.52 -30.72
C ARG A 22 9.72 19.27 -30.78
N GLN A 23 8.98 19.33 -29.69
CA GLN A 23 7.72 20.08 -29.60
C GLN A 23 8.00 21.58 -29.58
N ILE A 24 9.00 22.02 -28.81
CA ILE A 24 9.43 23.42 -28.72
C ILE A 24 9.84 23.94 -30.10
N ALA A 25 10.67 23.19 -30.84
CA ALA A 25 11.08 23.56 -32.18
C ALA A 25 9.87 23.69 -33.14
N ARG A 26 8.92 22.79 -33.06
CA ARG A 26 7.69 22.80 -33.87
C ARG A 26 6.80 23.99 -33.50
N PHE A 27 6.68 24.32 -32.24
CA PHE A 27 5.89 25.46 -31.79
C PHE A 27 6.43 26.77 -32.32
N LYS A 28 7.72 27.00 -32.26
CA LYS A 28 8.39 28.19 -32.77
C LYS A 28 8.16 28.41 -34.27
N ALA A 29 8.04 27.33 -35.05
CA ALA A 29 7.82 27.38 -36.49
C ALA A 29 6.33 27.56 -36.86
N THR A 30 5.39 27.57 -35.92
CA THR A 30 3.95 27.63 -36.20
C THR A 30 3.48 29.08 -36.24
N THR A 31 2.71 29.41 -37.28
CA THR A 31 2.16 30.76 -37.52
C THR A 31 0.63 30.75 -37.41
N LEU A 32 0.02 31.96 -37.32
CA LEU A 32 -1.45 32.13 -37.39
C LEU A 32 -2.07 31.46 -38.61
N GLN A 33 -1.41 31.54 -39.78
CA GLN A 33 -1.89 30.92 -41.02
C GLN A 33 -2.01 29.39 -40.89
N HIS A 34 -1.07 28.74 -40.20
CA HIS A 34 -1.17 27.31 -39.94
C HIS A 34 -2.40 26.97 -39.10
N VAL A 35 -2.70 27.78 -38.08
CA VAL A 35 -3.88 27.61 -37.23
C VAL A 35 -5.16 27.84 -38.00
N GLN A 36 -5.25 28.91 -38.83
CA GLN A 36 -6.40 29.18 -39.68
C GLN A 36 -6.67 28.05 -40.66
N THR A 37 -5.62 27.52 -41.31
CA THR A 37 -5.76 26.37 -42.22
C THR A 37 -6.25 25.14 -41.50
N GLN A 38 -5.79 24.90 -40.29
CA GLN A 38 -6.22 23.77 -39.46
C GLN A 38 -7.72 23.91 -39.06
N VAL A 39 -8.16 25.11 -38.66
CA VAL A 39 -9.57 25.37 -38.32
C VAL A 39 -10.48 25.10 -39.52
N ILE A 40 -10.10 25.58 -40.73
CA ILE A 40 -10.86 25.33 -41.96
C ILE A 40 -10.92 23.83 -42.27
N THR A 41 -9.82 23.12 -42.06
CA THR A 41 -9.74 21.66 -42.25
C THR A 41 -10.70 20.94 -41.32
N ILE A 42 -10.62 21.24 -39.99
CA ILE A 42 -11.52 20.67 -39.00
C ILE A 42 -12.97 20.96 -39.33
N GLN A 43 -13.29 22.19 -39.73
CA GLN A 43 -14.65 22.58 -40.10
C GLN A 43 -15.17 21.74 -41.27
N ARG A 44 -14.38 21.56 -42.34
CA ARG A 44 -14.76 20.71 -43.48
C ARG A 44 -14.96 19.25 -43.09
N ASP A 45 -14.15 18.72 -42.20
CA ASP A 45 -14.28 17.35 -41.75
C ASP A 45 -15.54 17.16 -40.89
N GLN A 46 -15.86 18.13 -40.04
CA GLN A 46 -17.07 18.16 -39.20
C GLN A 46 -18.35 18.31 -40.08
N GLU A 47 -18.31 19.13 -41.14
CA GLU A 47 -19.40 19.26 -42.08
C GLU A 47 -19.68 17.94 -42.82
N LYS A 48 -18.64 17.22 -43.24
CA LYS A 48 -18.77 15.87 -43.83
C LYS A 48 -19.38 14.86 -42.86
N ALA A 49 -19.03 14.94 -41.57
CA ALA A 49 -19.55 14.09 -40.53
C ALA A 49 -20.95 14.50 -40.01
N LYS A 50 -21.56 15.57 -40.57
CA LYS A 50 -22.83 16.19 -40.11
C LYS A 50 -22.81 16.65 -38.64
N ALA A 51 -21.64 16.89 -38.11
CA ALA A 51 -21.44 17.42 -36.77
C ALA A 51 -21.06 18.89 -36.85
N MET A 52 -22.03 19.80 -36.75
CA MET A 52 -21.78 21.24 -36.81
C MET A 52 -21.26 21.80 -35.51
N MET A 53 -20.05 22.35 -35.52
CA MET A 53 -19.46 23.06 -34.38
C MET A 53 -19.43 24.58 -34.63
N ASN A 54 -19.65 25.37 -33.59
CA ASN A 54 -19.62 26.81 -33.68
C ASN A 54 -18.21 27.37 -33.47
N PHE A 55 -17.44 27.51 -34.55
CA PHE A 55 -16.11 28.14 -34.53
C PHE A 55 -16.13 29.68 -34.37
N THR A 56 -17.27 30.31 -34.25
CA THR A 56 -17.38 31.78 -34.08
C THR A 56 -16.68 32.23 -32.80
N ARG A 57 -16.72 31.41 -31.74
CA ARG A 57 -16.04 31.70 -30.47
C ARG A 57 -14.53 31.75 -30.63
N PHE A 58 -13.95 30.87 -31.44
CA PHE A 58 -12.52 30.82 -31.70
C PHE A 58 -12.06 31.95 -32.63
N LYS A 59 -12.92 32.40 -33.54
CA LYS A 59 -12.61 33.55 -34.41
C LYS A 59 -12.36 34.82 -33.58
N LEU A 60 -13.19 35.09 -32.57
CA LEU A 60 -12.99 36.21 -31.62
C LEU A 60 -11.61 36.16 -30.96
N PHE A 61 -11.17 34.98 -30.52
CA PHE A 61 -9.84 34.83 -29.98
C PHE A 61 -8.75 35.11 -31.03
N MET A 62 -8.86 34.52 -32.21
CA MET A 62 -7.85 34.70 -33.24
C MET A 62 -7.70 36.17 -33.67
N ASP A 63 -8.83 36.86 -33.92
CA ASP A 63 -8.83 38.25 -34.32
C ASP A 63 -8.27 39.17 -33.22
N ALA A 64 -8.69 38.96 -31.99
CA ALA A 64 -8.22 39.71 -30.83
C ALA A 64 -6.74 39.44 -30.54
N PHE A 65 -6.28 38.20 -30.69
CA PHE A 65 -4.90 37.83 -30.41
C PHE A 65 -3.91 38.31 -31.48
N GLN A 66 -4.32 38.38 -32.74
CA GLN A 66 -3.53 39.00 -33.80
C GLN A 66 -3.25 40.48 -33.47
N GLN A 67 -4.27 41.20 -32.97
CA GLN A 67 -4.11 42.60 -32.54
C GLN A 67 -3.18 42.70 -31.30
N PHE A 68 -3.29 41.79 -30.37
CA PHE A 68 -2.39 41.69 -29.21
C PHE A 68 -0.93 41.41 -29.60
N GLU A 69 -0.70 40.52 -30.55
CA GLU A 69 0.63 40.20 -31.09
C GLU A 69 1.27 41.45 -31.73
N GLU A 70 0.53 42.21 -32.50
CA GLU A 70 1.01 43.46 -33.10
C GLU A 70 1.34 44.53 -32.03
N VAL A 71 0.54 44.63 -30.98
CA VAL A 71 0.79 45.50 -29.82
C VAL A 71 2.04 45.05 -29.06
N SER A 72 2.22 43.76 -28.82
CA SER A 72 3.36 43.22 -28.14
C SER A 72 4.66 43.40 -28.88
N LYS A 73 4.67 43.24 -30.22
CA LYS A 73 5.79 43.55 -31.09
C LYS A 73 6.13 45.02 -31.04
N ALA A 74 5.12 45.90 -31.03
CA ALA A 74 5.28 47.35 -31.02
C ALA A 74 5.78 47.90 -29.65
N LEU A 75 5.59 47.16 -28.57
CA LEU A 75 6.05 47.49 -27.22
C LEU A 75 7.53 47.10 -26.94
N GLU A 76 8.24 46.50 -27.93
CA GLU A 76 9.62 46.06 -27.80
C GLU A 76 9.89 45.24 -26.54
N LEU A 77 9.05 44.26 -26.27
CA LEU A 77 9.15 43.39 -25.11
C LEU A 77 10.40 42.46 -25.14
N GLY A 78 11.24 42.59 -26.19
CA GLY A 78 12.53 41.93 -26.30
C GLY A 78 12.48 40.38 -26.40
N ILE A 79 11.29 39.79 -26.63
CA ILE A 79 11.09 38.36 -26.60
C ILE A 79 11.03 37.82 -28.03
N PRO A 80 12.03 37.02 -28.45
CA PRO A 80 11.98 36.38 -29.74
C PRO A 80 10.90 35.29 -29.75
N ASP A 81 10.21 35.11 -30.90
CA ASP A 81 9.25 34.03 -31.19
C ASP A 81 7.97 34.03 -30.34
N LEU A 82 7.54 35.18 -29.81
CA LEU A 82 6.32 35.29 -28.97
C LEU A 82 5.10 34.65 -29.60
N SER A 83 4.90 34.88 -30.88
CA SER A 83 3.75 34.33 -31.63
C SER A 83 3.76 32.81 -31.74
N GLY A 84 4.93 32.24 -31.89
CA GLY A 84 5.12 30.80 -32.01
C GLY A 84 4.68 30.04 -30.75
N TYR A 85 4.91 30.62 -29.57
CA TYR A 85 4.50 30.02 -28.30
C TYR A 85 3.01 30.09 -28.00
N ILE A 86 2.24 30.82 -28.81
CA ILE A 86 0.79 30.85 -28.73
C ILE A 86 0.18 29.99 -29.84
N TRP A 87 0.58 30.24 -31.08
CA TRP A 87 0.01 29.54 -32.22
C TRP A 87 0.45 28.08 -32.26
N GLY A 88 1.65 27.74 -31.82
CA GLY A 88 2.14 26.37 -31.73
C GLY A 88 1.29 25.49 -30.81
N PRO A 89 1.17 25.85 -29.53
CA PRO A 89 0.29 25.14 -28.60
C PRO A 89 -1.15 25.07 -29.05
N THR A 90 -1.71 26.20 -29.55
CA THR A 90 -3.09 26.27 -30.08
C THR A 90 -3.30 25.31 -31.23
N TYR A 91 -2.40 25.28 -32.21
CA TYR A 91 -2.42 24.32 -33.31
C TYR A 91 -2.38 22.87 -32.84
N TYR A 92 -1.48 22.55 -31.91
CA TYR A 92 -1.35 21.22 -31.33
C TYR A 92 -2.64 20.78 -30.62
N ILE A 93 -3.17 21.63 -29.77
CA ILE A 93 -4.40 21.38 -28.99
C ILE A 93 -5.60 21.13 -29.92
N LEU A 94 -5.81 21.99 -30.95
CA LEU A 94 -6.88 21.80 -31.90
C LEU A 94 -6.72 20.52 -32.71
N ASN A 95 -5.51 20.20 -33.13
CA ASN A 95 -5.26 18.98 -33.89
C ASN A 95 -5.46 17.72 -33.04
N ALA A 96 -5.15 17.77 -31.75
CA ALA A 96 -5.40 16.66 -30.80
C ALA A 96 -6.90 16.50 -30.52
N ALA A 97 -7.63 17.61 -30.34
CA ALA A 97 -9.04 17.61 -29.97
C ALA A 97 -10.00 17.33 -31.14
N LYS A 98 -9.58 17.47 -32.40
CA LYS A 98 -10.43 17.43 -33.59
C LYS A 98 -11.35 16.22 -33.75
N GLU A 99 -10.94 15.09 -33.15
CA GLU A 99 -11.68 13.83 -33.26
C GLU A 99 -12.65 13.59 -32.10
N ASP A 100 -12.65 14.47 -31.09
CA ASP A 100 -13.56 14.43 -29.94
C ASP A 100 -14.34 15.77 -29.87
N THR A 101 -15.62 15.73 -30.23
CA THR A 101 -16.46 16.93 -30.30
C THR A 101 -16.63 17.61 -28.95
N LYS A 102 -16.72 16.85 -27.85
CA LYS A 102 -16.89 17.41 -26.49
C LYS A 102 -15.61 18.10 -26.02
N ALA A 103 -14.47 17.49 -26.27
CA ALA A 103 -13.18 18.08 -25.93
C ALA A 103 -12.94 19.36 -26.71
N LEU A 104 -13.25 19.35 -28.01
CA LEU A 104 -13.10 20.51 -28.87
C LEU A 104 -14.05 21.67 -28.45
N ASP A 105 -15.31 21.40 -28.09
CA ASP A 105 -16.26 22.40 -27.60
C ASP A 105 -15.77 23.08 -26.30
N CYS A 106 -15.32 22.28 -25.29
CA CYS A 106 -14.80 22.80 -24.03
C CYS A 106 -13.59 23.73 -24.25
N ILE A 107 -12.69 23.35 -25.16
CA ILE A 107 -11.49 24.13 -25.48
C ILE A 107 -11.85 25.41 -26.20
N LEU A 108 -12.74 25.36 -27.19
CA LEU A 108 -13.20 26.54 -27.92
C LEU A 108 -13.92 27.55 -27.02
N GLU A 109 -14.70 27.06 -26.04
CA GLU A 109 -15.33 27.91 -25.05
C GLU A 109 -14.29 28.62 -24.18
N SER A 110 -13.26 27.93 -23.74
CA SER A 110 -12.17 28.50 -22.95
C SER A 110 -11.39 29.57 -23.74
N TYR A 111 -11.06 29.31 -25.00
CA TYR A 111 -10.40 30.31 -25.84
C TYR A 111 -11.30 31.52 -26.17
N SER A 112 -12.64 31.34 -26.27
CA SER A 112 -13.58 32.42 -26.41
C SER A 112 -13.54 33.39 -25.22
N ASN A 113 -13.40 32.85 -23.98
CA ASN A 113 -13.31 33.67 -22.80
C ASN A 113 -12.04 34.55 -22.81
N PHE A 114 -10.89 34.01 -23.22
CA PHE A 114 -9.68 34.84 -23.42
C PHE A 114 -9.89 35.93 -24.49
N GLY A 115 -10.59 35.61 -25.56
CA GLY A 115 -10.83 36.55 -26.67
C GLY A 115 -11.66 37.79 -26.30
N GLN A 116 -12.46 37.74 -25.23
CA GLN A 116 -13.33 38.85 -24.84
C GLN A 116 -12.57 40.07 -24.30
N HIS A 117 -11.42 39.90 -23.70
CA HIS A 117 -10.63 40.97 -23.07
C HIS A 117 -9.52 41.54 -23.94
N LEU A 118 -9.10 40.81 -24.98
CA LEU A 118 -7.99 41.19 -25.85
C LEU A 118 -8.26 42.44 -26.73
N PRO A 119 -9.48 42.72 -27.21
CA PRO A 119 -9.77 43.92 -27.98
C PRO A 119 -9.49 45.23 -27.22
N LEU A 120 -9.63 45.24 -25.90
CA LEU A 120 -9.31 46.39 -25.07
C LEU A 120 -7.83 46.80 -25.20
N ILE A 121 -6.93 45.83 -25.34
CA ILE A 121 -5.49 46.09 -25.47
C ILE A 121 -5.19 46.83 -26.79
N ALA A 122 -5.86 46.45 -27.87
CA ALA A 122 -5.67 47.12 -29.18
C ALA A 122 -6.20 48.57 -29.18
N ALA A 123 -7.32 48.81 -28.48
CA ALA A 123 -7.91 50.15 -28.39
C ALA A 123 -6.99 51.16 -27.67
N TYR A 124 -6.19 50.76 -26.74
CA TYR A 124 -5.31 51.61 -25.93
C TYR A 124 -3.82 51.54 -26.31
N ARG A 125 -3.50 51.11 -27.51
CA ARG A 125 -2.11 50.89 -28.03
C ARG A 125 -1.15 52.04 -27.76
N SER A 126 -1.58 53.30 -27.96
CA SER A 126 -0.73 54.50 -27.78
C SER A 126 -0.40 54.76 -26.32
N GLN A 127 -1.30 54.47 -25.41
CA GLN A 127 -1.15 54.66 -23.97
C GLN A 127 -0.28 53.57 -23.34
N LEU A 128 -0.38 52.36 -23.80
CA LEU A 128 0.42 51.23 -23.36
C LEU A 128 1.93 51.43 -23.58
N ARG A 129 2.32 52.20 -24.63
CA ARG A 129 3.76 52.48 -24.87
C ARG A 129 4.38 53.37 -23.85
N GLN A 130 3.60 54.19 -23.16
CA GLN A 130 4.13 55.25 -22.25
C GLN A 130 4.23 54.76 -20.79
N GLN A 131 3.71 53.59 -20.43
CA GLN A 131 3.59 53.16 -19.05
C GLN A 131 4.18 51.77 -18.79
N PRO A 132 5.23 51.67 -17.93
CA PRO A 132 5.83 50.36 -17.56
C PRO A 132 4.82 49.45 -16.87
N GLU A 133 3.86 49.99 -16.11
CA GLU A 133 2.90 49.22 -15.30
C GLU A 133 1.94 48.42 -16.15
N THR A 134 1.51 48.96 -17.25
CA THR A 134 0.61 48.27 -18.20
C THR A 134 1.29 47.11 -18.89
N ARG A 135 2.62 47.17 -19.09
CA ARG A 135 3.42 46.08 -19.63
C ARG A 135 3.44 44.87 -18.66
N ILE A 136 3.44 45.10 -17.37
CA ILE A 136 3.39 44.06 -16.34
C ILE A 136 2.07 43.29 -16.45
N CYS A 137 0.95 43.99 -16.59
CA CYS A 137 -0.36 43.32 -16.77
C CYS A 137 -0.41 42.45 -18.04
N LEU A 138 0.16 42.94 -19.14
CA LEU A 138 0.27 42.15 -20.38
C LEU A 138 1.13 40.90 -20.19
N ALA A 139 2.24 41.01 -19.47
CA ALA A 139 3.09 39.86 -19.15
C ALA A 139 2.33 38.81 -18.30
N TRP A 140 1.50 39.24 -17.36
CA TRP A 140 0.66 38.32 -16.58
C TRP A 140 -0.41 37.64 -17.42
N MET A 141 -1.12 38.37 -18.25
CA MET A 141 -2.12 37.77 -19.15
C MET A 141 -1.51 36.71 -20.06
N TYR A 142 -0.33 36.97 -20.58
CA TYR A 142 0.37 36.00 -21.42
C TYR A 142 0.84 34.77 -20.59
N SER A 143 1.35 34.99 -19.40
CA SER A 143 1.72 33.92 -18.47
C SER A 143 0.54 32.98 -18.18
N ASP A 144 -0.66 33.53 -17.96
CA ASP A 144 -1.88 32.77 -17.70
C ASP A 144 -2.30 31.92 -18.93
N MET A 145 -2.15 32.48 -20.14
CA MET A 145 -2.39 31.72 -21.38
C MET A 145 -1.40 30.58 -21.59
N LEU A 146 -0.12 30.79 -21.33
CA LEU A 146 0.89 29.74 -21.42
C LEU A 146 0.59 28.62 -20.42
N GLN A 147 0.23 28.97 -19.19
CA GLN A 147 -0.10 28.00 -18.16
C GLN A 147 -1.36 27.20 -18.52
N PHE A 148 -2.37 27.84 -19.09
CA PHE A 148 -3.55 27.18 -19.61
C PHE A 148 -3.19 26.17 -20.72
N ASN A 149 -2.42 26.61 -21.72
CA ASN A 149 -1.98 25.76 -22.82
C ASN A 149 -1.15 24.55 -22.31
N ALA A 150 -0.22 24.78 -21.36
CA ALA A 150 0.56 23.72 -20.77
C ALA A 150 -0.30 22.64 -20.10
N SER A 151 -1.30 23.06 -19.34
CA SER A 151 -2.23 22.15 -18.67
C SER A 151 -3.04 21.30 -19.65
N ILE A 152 -3.51 21.88 -20.75
CA ILE A 152 -4.22 21.13 -21.79
C ILE A 152 -3.28 20.19 -22.56
N ILE A 153 -2.07 20.62 -22.88
CA ILE A 153 -1.09 19.78 -23.55
C ILE A 153 -0.77 18.56 -22.69
N LYS A 154 -0.57 18.74 -21.38
CA LYS A 154 -0.36 17.64 -20.45
C LYS A 154 -1.52 16.65 -20.48
N LEU A 155 -2.77 17.12 -20.50
CA LEU A 155 -3.96 16.27 -20.62
C LEU A 155 -3.96 15.43 -21.91
N PHE A 156 -3.59 16.02 -23.03
CA PHE A 156 -3.53 15.33 -24.33
C PHE A 156 -2.30 14.44 -24.53
N GLN A 157 -1.30 14.53 -23.68
CA GLN A 157 -0.16 13.59 -23.66
C GLN A 157 -0.56 12.22 -23.09
N ILE A 158 -1.64 12.12 -22.33
CA ILE A 158 -2.21 10.84 -21.89
C ILE A 158 -2.78 10.13 -23.13
N ARG A 159 -2.25 8.97 -23.50
CA ARG A 159 -2.67 8.24 -24.71
C ARG A 159 -4.17 7.94 -24.76
N SER A 160 -4.71 7.50 -23.63
CA SER A 160 -6.15 7.23 -23.48
C SER A 160 -6.98 8.48 -23.14
N TRP A 161 -6.45 9.69 -23.39
CA TRP A 161 -7.08 10.95 -23.02
C TRP A 161 -8.57 11.03 -23.43
N ARG A 162 -8.96 10.44 -24.57
CA ARG A 162 -10.37 10.41 -25.01
C ARG A 162 -11.27 9.64 -24.03
N LYS A 163 -10.76 8.52 -23.45
CA LYS A 163 -11.50 7.73 -22.47
C LYS A 163 -11.61 8.45 -21.12
N THR A 164 -10.63 9.28 -20.81
CA THR A 164 -10.47 9.94 -19.51
C THR A 164 -10.85 11.41 -19.54
N PHE A 165 -11.03 12.01 -20.74
CA PHE A 165 -11.21 13.45 -20.93
C PHE A 165 -12.30 14.04 -20.02
N ALA A 166 -13.49 13.42 -19.97
CA ALA A 166 -14.60 13.96 -19.20
C ALA A 166 -14.30 14.04 -17.69
N ALA A 167 -13.60 13.05 -17.15
CA ALA A 167 -13.18 13.05 -15.75
C ALA A 167 -12.05 14.03 -15.50
N SER A 168 -11.03 14.01 -16.35
CA SER A 168 -9.87 14.91 -16.26
C SER A 168 -10.29 16.38 -16.49
N TRP A 169 -11.14 16.67 -17.47
CA TRP A 169 -11.64 18.02 -17.72
C TRP A 169 -12.41 18.57 -16.52
N LYS A 170 -13.32 17.77 -15.95
CA LYS A 170 -14.04 18.13 -14.73
C LYS A 170 -13.10 18.43 -13.55
N ASP A 171 -12.00 17.71 -13.48
CA ASP A 171 -10.96 17.91 -12.48
C ASP A 171 -10.18 19.20 -12.73
N TYR A 172 -9.84 19.49 -13.98
CA TYR A 172 -9.16 20.72 -14.41
C TYR A 172 -10.05 21.96 -14.49
N ASP A 173 -11.38 21.81 -14.56
CA ASP A 173 -12.31 22.95 -14.69
C ASP A 173 -12.12 23.97 -13.55
N GLY A 174 -11.92 23.53 -12.32
CA GLY A 174 -11.62 24.40 -11.19
C GLY A 174 -10.35 25.25 -11.37
N PRO A 175 -9.17 24.67 -11.66
CA PRO A 175 -7.96 25.38 -12.03
C PRO A 175 -8.09 26.27 -13.26
N PHE A 176 -8.79 25.84 -14.29
CA PHE A 176 -9.04 26.65 -15.48
C PHE A 176 -9.92 27.86 -15.18
N GLN A 177 -10.97 27.70 -14.40
CA GLN A 177 -11.80 28.84 -13.96
C GLN A 177 -11.00 29.86 -13.14
N THR A 178 -10.03 29.39 -12.36
CA THR A 178 -9.14 30.29 -11.61
C THR A 178 -8.23 31.10 -12.55
N LEU A 179 -7.65 30.46 -13.58
CA LEU A 179 -6.86 31.13 -14.60
C LEU A 179 -7.70 32.13 -15.43
N LEU A 180 -8.91 31.74 -15.81
CA LEU A 180 -9.83 32.63 -16.53
C LEU A 180 -10.21 33.85 -15.69
N ARG A 181 -10.56 33.68 -14.41
CA ARG A 181 -10.85 34.79 -13.48
C ARG A 181 -9.63 35.69 -13.28
N ALA A 182 -8.42 35.13 -13.20
CA ALA A 182 -7.20 35.92 -13.12
C ALA A 182 -7.02 36.77 -14.37
N PHE A 183 -7.20 36.16 -15.54
CA PHE A 183 -7.14 36.87 -16.82
C PHE A 183 -8.19 37.99 -16.90
N ASP A 184 -9.46 37.74 -16.54
CA ASP A 184 -10.53 38.72 -16.46
C ASP A 184 -10.21 39.90 -15.51
N SER A 185 -9.61 39.57 -14.35
CA SER A 185 -9.17 40.56 -13.37
C SER A 185 -8.06 41.45 -13.92
N HIS A 186 -7.10 40.86 -14.65
CA HIS A 186 -6.03 41.60 -15.32
C HIS A 186 -6.58 42.56 -16.40
N GLY A 187 -7.52 42.08 -17.23
CA GLY A 187 -8.20 42.88 -18.22
C GLY A 187 -8.99 44.03 -17.59
N SER A 188 -9.73 43.78 -16.53
CA SER A 188 -10.51 44.80 -15.80
C SER A 188 -9.64 45.81 -15.08
N PHE A 189 -8.49 45.39 -14.53
CA PHE A 189 -7.50 46.28 -13.92
C PHE A 189 -6.88 47.19 -14.99
N LEU A 190 -6.45 46.61 -16.09
CA LEU A 190 -5.92 47.36 -17.24
C LEU A 190 -6.89 48.42 -17.73
N LYS A 191 -8.16 48.06 -17.93
CA LYS A 191 -9.21 49.00 -18.35
C LYS A 191 -9.36 50.16 -17.34
N ARG A 192 -9.52 49.89 -16.04
CA ARG A 192 -9.65 50.92 -15.01
C ARG A 192 -8.42 51.83 -14.93
N SER A 193 -7.21 51.30 -15.08
CA SER A 193 -5.99 52.07 -15.06
C SER A 193 -5.91 53.03 -16.28
N LEU A 194 -6.42 52.64 -17.41
CA LEU A 194 -6.42 53.47 -18.66
C LEU A 194 -7.55 54.53 -18.66
N ASP A 195 -8.74 54.19 -18.14
CA ASP A 195 -9.88 55.09 -18.06
C ASP A 195 -9.64 56.22 -17.03
N ASN A 196 -9.02 55.92 -15.87
CA ASN A 196 -8.71 56.93 -14.86
C ASN A 196 -7.74 58.00 -15.30
N GLN A 197 -6.94 57.80 -16.33
CA GLN A 197 -6.00 58.78 -16.87
C GLN A 197 -6.62 59.82 -17.81
N GLN A 198 -7.82 59.63 -18.33
CA GLN A 198 -8.50 60.60 -19.11
C GLN A 198 -9.01 61.76 -18.24
N HIS A 199 -9.00 61.66 -16.92
CA HIS A 199 -9.67 62.58 -15.98
C HIS A 199 -8.78 63.31 -14.96
N GLN A 200 -7.41 63.07 -14.90
CA GLN A 200 -6.58 63.74 -13.87
C GLN A 200 -5.21 64.23 -14.35
N SER A 201 -4.74 65.33 -13.72
CA SER A 201 -3.44 65.99 -14.01
C SER A 201 -2.23 65.25 -13.41
N VAL A 202 -1.13 65.31 -14.20
CA VAL A 202 -0.01 64.39 -14.36
C VAL A 202 0.91 64.09 -13.13
N GLN A 203 0.93 64.82 -12.01
CA GLN A 203 2.00 64.64 -11.00
C GLN A 203 1.67 63.88 -9.72
N GLY A 204 0.39 63.70 -9.38
CA GLY A 204 0.02 62.91 -8.17
C GLY A 204 -0.35 61.46 -8.48
N THR A 205 -0.49 61.09 -9.74
CA THR A 205 -1.09 59.85 -10.22
C THR A 205 -0.13 58.66 -10.25
N HIS A 206 1.19 58.91 -10.45
CA HIS A 206 2.16 57.81 -10.55
C HIS A 206 2.38 57.06 -9.21
N GLN A 207 2.37 57.79 -8.07
CA GLN A 207 2.61 57.16 -6.80
C GLN A 207 1.39 56.32 -6.35
N VAL A 208 0.19 56.84 -6.55
CA VAL A 208 -1.08 56.14 -6.27
C VAL A 208 -1.26 54.90 -7.17
N LEU A 209 -0.83 55.02 -8.43
CA LEU A 209 -0.93 53.89 -9.39
C LEU A 209 0.08 52.80 -9.01
N ASN A 210 1.32 53.16 -8.64
CA ASN A 210 2.31 52.22 -8.14
C ASN A 210 1.87 51.48 -6.86
N ASP A 211 1.27 52.19 -5.93
CA ASP A 211 0.74 51.59 -4.71
C ASP A 211 -0.43 50.64 -5.01
N HIS A 212 -1.29 50.98 -5.95
CA HIS A 212 -2.37 50.07 -6.42
C HIS A 212 -1.83 48.85 -7.14
N ILE A 213 -0.77 48.97 -7.94
CA ILE A 213 -0.12 47.81 -8.61
C ILE A 213 0.55 46.92 -7.59
N LEU A 214 1.26 47.47 -6.63
CA LEU A 214 1.87 46.71 -5.55
C LEU A 214 0.81 45.97 -4.73
N GLN A 215 -0.30 46.62 -4.39
CA GLN A 215 -1.42 45.99 -3.71
C GLN A 215 -2.01 44.86 -4.57
N TYR A 216 -2.26 45.13 -5.85
CA TYR A 216 -2.79 44.13 -6.78
C TYR A 216 -1.83 42.94 -7.00
N GLN A 217 -0.52 43.19 -7.07
CA GLN A 217 0.50 42.11 -7.12
C GLN A 217 0.46 41.26 -5.87
N TRP A 218 0.34 41.88 -4.70
CA TRP A 218 0.25 41.16 -3.46
C TRP A 218 -1.01 40.28 -3.38
N ASP A 219 -2.17 40.87 -3.70
CA ASP A 219 -3.46 40.17 -3.75
C ASP A 219 -3.45 39.00 -4.75
N ARG A 220 -2.86 39.22 -5.92
CA ARG A 220 -2.71 38.16 -6.95
C ARG A 220 -1.81 37.03 -6.46
N ASN A 221 -0.67 37.34 -5.91
CA ASN A 221 0.26 36.31 -5.41
C ASN A 221 -0.35 35.56 -4.24
N TYR A 222 -1.11 36.22 -3.41
CA TYR A 222 -1.84 35.61 -2.31
C TYR A 222 -2.95 34.68 -2.83
N ALA A 223 -3.80 35.15 -3.75
CA ALA A 223 -4.87 34.35 -4.36
C ALA A 223 -4.31 33.13 -5.11
N ARG A 224 -3.18 33.29 -5.80
CA ARG A 224 -2.51 32.20 -6.50
C ARG A 224 -2.00 31.13 -5.52
N ARG A 225 -1.35 31.52 -4.44
CA ARG A 225 -0.89 30.59 -3.40
C ARG A 225 -2.05 29.84 -2.77
N GLN A 226 -3.14 30.54 -2.47
CA GLN A 226 -4.36 29.94 -1.94
C GLN A 226 -4.94 28.90 -2.92
N ALA A 227 -4.97 29.19 -4.21
CA ALA A 227 -5.44 28.27 -5.23
C ALA A 227 -4.52 27.05 -5.39
N GLU A 228 -3.20 27.25 -5.37
CA GLU A 228 -2.20 26.17 -5.40
C GLU A 228 -2.33 25.25 -4.18
N GLU A 229 -2.48 25.80 -2.98
CA GLU A 229 -2.68 25.04 -1.73
C GLU A 229 -4.00 24.28 -1.75
N ALA A 230 -5.08 24.90 -2.20
CA ALA A 230 -6.39 24.26 -2.36
C ALA A 230 -6.35 23.11 -3.35
N GLU A 231 -5.60 23.25 -4.45
CA GLU A 231 -5.44 22.21 -5.47
C GLU A 231 -4.65 21.01 -4.95
N ILE A 232 -3.54 21.23 -4.27
CA ILE A 232 -2.75 20.16 -3.65
C ILE A 232 -3.63 19.34 -2.73
N ALA A 233 -4.37 19.98 -1.91
CA ALA A 233 -5.21 19.31 -0.94
C ALA A 233 -6.45 18.64 -1.53
N ARG A 234 -6.99 19.17 -2.61
CA ARG A 234 -8.03 18.51 -3.38
C ARG A 234 -7.51 17.18 -3.96
N LYS A 235 -6.29 17.19 -4.52
CA LYS A 235 -5.63 16.00 -5.03
C LYS A 235 -5.32 14.98 -3.94
N ASP A 236 -4.79 15.42 -2.81
CA ASP A 236 -4.52 14.55 -1.66
C ASP A 236 -5.81 13.86 -1.18
N LYS A 237 -6.92 14.60 -1.17
CA LYS A 237 -8.23 14.04 -0.86
C LYS A 237 -8.66 12.99 -1.88
N GLN A 238 -8.61 13.30 -3.17
CA GLN A 238 -8.97 12.35 -4.22
C GLN A 238 -8.12 11.09 -4.13
N ARG A 239 -6.82 11.23 -3.85
CA ARG A 239 -5.90 10.11 -3.65
C ARG A 239 -6.34 9.24 -2.48
N LEU A 240 -6.63 9.82 -1.33
CA LEU A 240 -7.13 9.09 -0.17
C LEU A 240 -8.44 8.36 -0.46
N ASP A 241 -9.35 9.02 -1.14
CA ASP A 241 -10.63 8.45 -1.54
C ASP A 241 -10.46 7.23 -2.47
N VAL A 242 -9.53 7.31 -3.41
CA VAL A 242 -9.21 6.20 -4.33
C VAL A 242 -8.48 5.07 -3.61
N ILE A 243 -7.52 5.38 -2.74
CA ILE A 243 -6.84 4.37 -1.93
C ILE A 243 -7.84 3.61 -1.06
N HIS A 244 -8.80 4.28 -0.46
CA HIS A 244 -9.87 3.63 0.31
C HIS A 244 -10.78 2.75 -0.55
N TRP A 245 -11.07 3.18 -1.76
CA TRP A 245 -11.87 2.39 -2.71
C TRP A 245 -11.14 1.13 -3.18
N LEU A 246 -9.83 1.22 -3.37
CA LEU A 246 -8.96 0.09 -3.71
C LEU A 246 -8.66 -0.82 -2.51
N HIS A 247 -8.84 -0.30 -1.30
CA HIS A 247 -8.52 -1.02 -0.07
C HIS A 247 -9.66 -0.96 0.95
N SER A 248 -9.75 -2.02 1.74
CA SER A 248 -10.56 -2.01 2.94
C SER A 248 -9.84 -1.22 4.04
N PRO A 249 -10.51 -0.28 4.73
CA PRO A 249 -9.88 0.47 5.82
C PRO A 249 -9.34 -0.47 6.91
N GLY A 250 -8.11 -0.29 7.31
CA GLY A 250 -7.48 -1.03 8.40
C GLY A 250 -6.56 -2.18 8.02
N MET A 251 -6.41 -2.50 6.74
CA MET A 251 -5.33 -3.38 6.29
C MET A 251 -4.04 -2.56 6.16
N GLU A 252 -3.03 -2.91 6.94
CA GLU A 252 -1.64 -2.54 6.62
C GLU A 252 -1.29 -3.17 5.27
N GLU A 253 -0.41 -2.53 4.53
CA GLU A 253 0.03 -2.98 3.22
C GLU A 253 0.90 -4.24 3.38
N PRO A 254 0.36 -5.45 3.15
CA PRO A 254 1.11 -6.68 3.41
C PRO A 254 2.39 -6.74 2.58
N GLU A 255 2.39 -6.16 1.38
CA GLU A 255 3.54 -6.11 0.50
C GLU A 255 4.70 -5.31 1.12
N ILE A 256 4.42 -4.17 1.76
CA ILE A 256 5.44 -3.36 2.45
C ILE A 256 5.98 -4.10 3.66
N HIS A 257 5.12 -4.78 4.41
CA HIS A 257 5.54 -5.60 5.55
C HIS A 257 6.49 -6.71 5.10
N TYR A 258 6.12 -7.50 4.10
CA TYR A 258 6.99 -8.55 3.54
C TYR A 258 8.29 -8.00 2.99
N GLN A 259 8.27 -6.90 2.25
CA GLN A 259 9.48 -6.27 1.74
C GLN A 259 10.43 -5.86 2.88
N ASN A 260 9.91 -5.27 3.95
CA ASN A 260 10.71 -4.88 5.11
C ASN A 260 11.33 -6.09 5.83
N GLU A 261 10.59 -7.19 5.96
CA GLU A 261 11.12 -8.44 6.52
C GLU A 261 12.26 -9.01 5.66
N PHE A 262 12.09 -9.06 4.34
CA PHE A 262 13.14 -9.55 3.45
C PHE A 262 14.37 -8.63 3.44
N LEU A 263 14.18 -7.32 3.54
CA LEU A 263 15.28 -6.36 3.71
C LEU A 263 16.04 -6.61 5.02
N LYS A 264 15.35 -6.97 6.10
CA LYS A 264 15.98 -7.32 7.37
C LYS A 264 16.82 -8.59 7.24
N ILE A 265 16.29 -9.67 6.64
CA ILE A 265 17.04 -10.91 6.37
C ILE A 265 18.28 -10.60 5.53
N ARG A 266 18.15 -9.78 4.49
CA ARG A 266 19.29 -9.37 3.66
C ARG A 266 20.34 -8.54 4.39
N SER A 267 19.93 -7.76 5.39
CA SER A 267 20.88 -6.96 6.19
C SER A 267 21.88 -7.81 6.97
N GLU A 268 21.54 -9.07 7.28
CA GLU A 268 22.44 -10.03 7.92
C GLU A 268 23.50 -10.57 6.94
N HIS A 269 23.18 -10.57 5.62
CA HIS A 269 24.06 -11.06 4.55
C HIS A 269 24.09 -10.09 3.36
N PRO A 270 24.70 -8.88 3.52
CA PRO A 270 24.54 -7.77 2.59
C PRO A 270 25.15 -7.99 1.20
N ASP A 271 26.08 -8.96 1.08
CA ASP A 271 26.79 -9.23 -0.18
C ASP A 271 26.14 -10.32 -1.04
N THR A 272 25.17 -11.05 -0.49
CA THR A 272 24.48 -12.11 -1.23
C THR A 272 23.43 -11.54 -2.20
N GLY A 273 23.24 -12.21 -3.33
CA GLY A 273 22.25 -11.90 -4.36
C GLY A 273 22.63 -10.77 -5.32
N LYS A 274 23.64 -9.95 -5.03
CA LYS A 274 24.02 -8.79 -5.85
C LYS A 274 24.39 -9.15 -7.30
N TRP A 275 24.79 -10.39 -7.56
CA TRP A 275 25.13 -10.88 -8.88
C TRP A 275 23.96 -10.80 -9.86
N ILE A 276 22.70 -10.94 -9.38
CA ILE A 276 21.51 -10.89 -10.25
C ILE A 276 21.38 -9.57 -10.99
N LEU A 277 21.82 -8.46 -10.38
CA LEU A 277 21.80 -7.14 -11.01
C LEU A 277 22.88 -6.97 -12.10
N ARG A 278 23.83 -7.91 -12.19
CA ARG A 278 24.91 -7.93 -13.18
C ARG A 278 24.69 -8.99 -14.26
N GLU A 279 23.62 -9.79 -14.14
CA GLU A 279 23.23 -10.75 -15.16
C GLU A 279 22.70 -10.02 -16.40
N ASP A 280 23.24 -10.35 -17.57
CA ASP A 280 22.99 -9.63 -18.82
C ASP A 280 21.49 -9.42 -19.09
N LYS A 281 20.67 -10.45 -18.93
CA LYS A 281 19.21 -10.38 -19.15
C LYS A 281 18.48 -9.50 -18.16
N VAL A 282 18.91 -9.49 -16.90
CA VAL A 282 18.33 -8.68 -15.84
C VAL A 282 18.79 -7.23 -15.98
N GLN A 283 20.07 -7.04 -16.33
CA GLN A 283 20.63 -5.73 -16.57
C GLN A 283 19.98 -5.08 -17.81
N ASP A 284 19.84 -5.81 -18.92
CA ASP A 284 19.07 -5.36 -20.09
C ASP A 284 17.64 -4.97 -19.70
N TRP A 285 16.95 -5.83 -18.94
CA TRP A 285 15.57 -5.55 -18.47
C TRP A 285 15.49 -4.31 -17.58
N ILE A 286 16.51 -3.99 -16.77
CA ILE A 286 16.54 -2.80 -15.90
C ILE A 286 16.97 -1.55 -16.67
N GLU A 287 18.03 -1.62 -17.48
CA GLU A 287 18.78 -0.45 -17.94
C GLU A 287 18.53 -0.07 -19.40
N ALA A 288 18.23 -1.01 -20.29
CA ALA A 288 18.05 -0.71 -21.69
C ALA A 288 16.88 0.25 -21.94
N ASP A 289 16.98 1.16 -22.89
CA ASP A 289 15.84 2.02 -23.29
C ASP A 289 14.68 1.17 -23.82
N ILE A 290 15.00 0.17 -24.64
CA ILE A 290 14.08 -0.85 -25.15
C ILE A 290 14.74 -2.20 -24.83
N PRO A 291 14.26 -2.93 -23.81
CA PRO A 291 14.82 -4.23 -23.47
C PRO A 291 14.43 -5.29 -24.51
N ASP A 292 15.24 -6.31 -24.67
CA ASP A 292 14.96 -7.44 -25.57
C ASP A 292 13.60 -8.08 -25.23
N HIS A 293 13.32 -8.19 -23.94
CA HIS A 293 12.04 -8.68 -23.45
C HIS A 293 11.48 -7.79 -22.34
N SER A 294 10.35 -7.15 -22.58
CA SER A 294 9.66 -6.35 -21.55
C SER A 294 9.00 -7.19 -20.46
N LEU A 295 8.70 -8.45 -20.71
CA LEU A 295 8.25 -9.42 -19.72
C LEU A 295 9.34 -10.46 -19.49
N LEU A 296 9.92 -10.47 -18.27
CA LEU A 296 11.00 -11.38 -17.89
C LEU A 296 10.47 -12.39 -16.86
N TRP A 297 10.72 -13.68 -17.10
CA TRP A 297 10.40 -14.74 -16.16
C TRP A 297 11.67 -15.32 -15.56
N ILE A 298 11.84 -15.12 -14.24
CA ILE A 298 12.90 -15.75 -13.46
C ILE A 298 12.31 -16.98 -12.77
N HIS A 299 12.86 -18.15 -13.06
CA HIS A 299 12.39 -19.37 -12.43
C HIS A 299 13.53 -20.21 -11.86
N GLY A 300 13.21 -21.02 -10.88
CA GLY A 300 14.19 -21.89 -10.23
C GLY A 300 13.56 -22.78 -9.17
N LYS A 301 14.36 -23.71 -8.64
CA LYS A 301 13.92 -24.65 -7.61
C LYS A 301 13.31 -23.94 -6.41
N LYS A 302 12.40 -24.64 -5.69
CA LYS A 302 11.93 -24.18 -4.38
C LYS A 302 13.13 -24.06 -3.42
N GLY A 303 13.21 -22.96 -2.66
CA GLY A 303 14.33 -22.71 -1.75
C GLY A 303 15.62 -22.14 -2.38
N ALA A 304 15.62 -21.80 -3.66
CA ALA A 304 16.76 -21.14 -4.34
C ALA A 304 16.92 -19.64 -4.02
N GLY A 305 16.06 -19.04 -3.19
CA GLY A 305 16.17 -17.64 -2.79
C GLY A 305 15.46 -16.63 -3.70
N LYS A 306 14.55 -17.05 -4.60
CA LYS A 306 13.83 -16.19 -5.55
C LYS A 306 13.22 -14.95 -4.89
N THR A 307 12.53 -15.11 -3.78
CA THR A 307 11.89 -14.01 -3.02
C THR A 307 12.90 -12.99 -2.50
N ILE A 308 14.07 -13.45 -2.06
CA ILE A 308 15.17 -12.56 -1.63
C ILE A 308 15.75 -11.79 -2.81
N LEU A 309 15.88 -12.43 -3.97
CA LEU A 309 16.30 -11.76 -5.21
C LEU A 309 15.26 -10.75 -5.69
N ALA A 310 13.97 -11.08 -5.63
CA ALA A 310 12.88 -10.15 -5.92
C ALA A 310 12.95 -8.91 -5.02
N SER A 311 13.10 -9.10 -3.71
CA SER A 311 13.26 -7.99 -2.74
C SER A 311 14.49 -7.12 -3.06
N LEU A 312 15.59 -7.72 -3.52
CA LEU A 312 16.79 -6.99 -3.93
C LEU A 312 16.54 -6.13 -5.18
N ILE A 313 15.91 -6.71 -6.19
CA ILE A 313 15.58 -6.00 -7.45
C ILE A 313 14.61 -4.85 -7.15
N ILE A 314 13.56 -5.07 -6.35
CA ILE A 314 12.60 -4.05 -5.94
C ILE A 314 13.32 -2.88 -5.24
N ASN A 315 14.17 -3.20 -4.25
CA ASN A 315 14.93 -2.18 -3.52
C ASN A 315 15.89 -1.39 -4.42
N HIS A 316 16.54 -2.06 -5.38
CA HIS A 316 17.41 -1.41 -6.36
C HIS A 316 16.61 -0.45 -7.25
N LEU A 317 15.48 -0.88 -7.80
CA LEU A 317 14.62 -0.04 -8.65
C LEU A 317 14.08 1.18 -7.91
N GLN A 318 13.65 1.01 -6.66
CA GLN A 318 13.12 2.11 -5.84
C GLN A 318 14.18 3.18 -5.49
N ASN A 319 15.45 2.79 -5.34
CA ASN A 319 16.53 3.71 -4.97
C ASN A 319 17.22 4.33 -6.18
N GLU A 320 17.45 3.57 -7.25
CA GLU A 320 18.27 4.00 -8.40
C GLU A 320 17.43 4.48 -9.60
N ARG A 321 16.14 4.12 -9.67
CA ARG A 321 15.23 4.46 -10.78
C ARG A 321 14.07 5.32 -10.30
N THR A 322 14.37 6.41 -9.61
CA THR A 322 13.38 7.31 -8.98
C THR A 322 12.42 8.00 -9.96
N GLU A 323 12.76 8.09 -11.24
CA GLU A 323 11.91 8.63 -12.30
C GLU A 323 10.87 7.63 -12.83
N SER A 324 10.98 6.36 -12.45
CA SER A 324 10.06 5.30 -12.82
C SER A 324 9.17 4.88 -11.65
N THR A 325 8.01 4.30 -11.94
CA THR A 325 7.18 3.70 -10.90
C THR A 325 7.55 2.23 -10.70
N THR A 326 7.65 1.80 -9.45
CA THR A 326 7.90 0.40 -9.10
C THR A 326 6.75 -0.11 -8.25
N SER A 327 6.04 -1.12 -8.75
CA SER A 327 4.97 -1.81 -8.03
C SER A 327 5.25 -3.30 -7.96
N TYR A 328 4.85 -3.94 -6.84
CA TYR A 328 5.18 -5.34 -6.60
C TYR A 328 4.13 -6.05 -5.78
N PHE A 329 4.10 -7.39 -5.89
CA PHE A 329 3.22 -8.26 -5.13
C PHE A 329 3.91 -9.57 -4.78
N TYR A 330 3.75 -10.03 -3.53
CA TYR A 330 4.22 -11.32 -3.03
C TYR A 330 3.04 -12.28 -2.91
N CYS A 331 2.97 -13.28 -3.78
CA CYS A 331 1.95 -14.32 -3.71
C CYS A 331 2.27 -15.32 -2.58
N ARG A 332 1.32 -15.54 -1.68
CA ARG A 332 1.46 -16.54 -0.60
C ARG A 332 0.19 -17.35 -0.42
N GLU A 333 0.30 -18.66 -0.25
CA GLU A 333 -0.84 -19.58 -0.14
C GLU A 333 -1.81 -19.20 1.00
N LYS A 334 -1.30 -18.71 2.12
CA LYS A 334 -2.09 -18.40 3.33
C LYS A 334 -2.99 -17.15 3.24
N ASP A 335 -2.80 -16.32 2.22
CA ASP A 335 -3.60 -15.11 2.06
C ASP A 335 -4.98 -15.38 1.43
N GLU A 336 -5.31 -16.63 1.10
CA GLU A 336 -6.62 -17.03 0.49
C GLU A 336 -7.84 -16.88 1.42
N GLY A 337 -7.64 -16.54 2.70
CA GLY A 337 -8.71 -16.50 3.69
C GLY A 337 -9.56 -15.21 3.74
N LEU A 338 -9.37 -14.25 2.85
CA LEU A 338 -9.99 -12.92 2.93
C LEU A 338 -11.26 -12.74 2.09
N GLY A 339 -11.80 -13.81 1.47
CA GLY A 339 -13.05 -13.76 0.70
C GLY A 339 -12.98 -12.94 -0.59
N GLU A 340 -11.80 -12.52 -1.02
CA GLU A 340 -11.55 -11.83 -2.28
C GLU A 340 -10.71 -12.72 -3.22
N PRO A 341 -11.07 -12.84 -4.51
CA PRO A 341 -10.26 -13.56 -5.48
C PRO A 341 -8.84 -12.99 -5.55
N ARG A 342 -7.82 -13.84 -5.48
CA ARG A 342 -6.41 -13.42 -5.48
C ARG A 342 -6.01 -12.58 -6.67
N PHE A 343 -6.59 -12.87 -7.82
CA PHE A 343 -6.36 -12.09 -9.04
C PHE A 343 -6.80 -10.63 -8.87
N LEU A 344 -7.96 -10.40 -8.24
CA LEU A 344 -8.43 -9.05 -7.92
C LEU A 344 -7.53 -8.36 -6.88
N ALA A 345 -7.07 -9.09 -5.86
CA ALA A 345 -6.17 -8.54 -4.84
C ALA A 345 -4.85 -8.04 -5.43
N ILE A 346 -4.24 -8.79 -6.38
CA ILE A 346 -3.04 -8.35 -7.11
C ILE A 346 -3.32 -7.04 -7.86
N MET A 347 -4.39 -6.98 -8.65
CA MET A 347 -4.72 -5.79 -9.42
C MET A 347 -4.95 -4.56 -8.52
N LYS A 348 -5.67 -4.72 -7.41
CA LYS A 348 -5.92 -3.65 -6.44
C LYS A 348 -4.64 -3.16 -5.78
N SER A 349 -3.74 -4.08 -5.37
CA SER A 349 -2.46 -3.72 -4.79
C SER A 349 -1.57 -2.96 -5.77
N LEU A 350 -1.46 -3.44 -7.01
CA LEU A 350 -0.71 -2.75 -8.07
C LEU A 350 -1.30 -1.37 -8.36
N LEU A 351 -2.61 -1.25 -8.51
CA LEU A 351 -3.30 0.03 -8.73
C LEU A 351 -3.03 1.02 -7.60
N ARG A 352 -3.09 0.57 -6.35
CA ARG A 352 -2.81 1.39 -5.17
C ARG A 352 -1.38 1.94 -5.18
N GLN A 353 -0.39 1.09 -5.44
CA GLN A 353 1.01 1.48 -5.53
C GLN A 353 1.24 2.46 -6.69
N LEU A 354 0.64 2.21 -7.86
CA LEU A 354 0.72 3.10 -9.02
C LEU A 354 0.11 4.47 -8.73
N VAL A 355 -1.08 4.54 -8.13
CA VAL A 355 -1.74 5.80 -7.75
C VAL A 355 -0.92 6.58 -6.73
N SER A 356 -0.26 5.89 -5.80
CA SER A 356 0.59 6.53 -4.79
C SER A 356 1.84 7.17 -5.41
N GLN A 357 2.32 6.67 -6.53
CA GLN A 357 3.51 7.15 -7.24
C GLN A 357 3.18 8.06 -8.43
N ASN A 358 1.96 8.00 -8.99
CA ASN A 358 1.55 8.80 -10.15
C ASN A 358 0.10 9.28 -10.03
N GLU A 359 -0.11 10.57 -10.26
CA GLU A 359 -1.40 11.24 -10.12
C GLU A 359 -2.19 11.38 -11.43
N ASP A 360 -1.61 11.06 -12.58
CA ASP A 360 -2.19 11.41 -13.89
C ASP A 360 -3.56 10.76 -14.14
N LEU A 361 -3.81 9.58 -13.61
CA LEU A 361 -5.11 8.92 -13.70
C LEU A 361 -5.97 9.07 -12.43
N LEU A 362 -5.51 9.80 -11.44
CA LEU A 362 -6.26 10.04 -10.21
C LEU A 362 -7.68 10.60 -10.45
N PRO A 363 -7.91 11.59 -11.35
CA PRO A 363 -9.25 12.07 -11.65
C PRO A 363 -10.17 11.00 -12.21
N THR A 364 -9.65 10.13 -13.07
CA THR A 364 -10.41 9.03 -13.68
C THR A 364 -10.80 7.97 -12.65
N LEU A 365 -9.89 7.59 -11.78
CA LEU A 365 -10.14 6.64 -10.70
C LEU A 365 -11.15 7.22 -9.69
N HIS A 366 -11.00 8.49 -9.34
CA HIS A 366 -11.92 9.18 -8.45
C HIS A 366 -13.33 9.29 -9.03
N ASP A 367 -13.48 9.64 -10.33
CA ASP A 367 -14.79 9.67 -11.00
C ASP A 367 -15.43 8.27 -11.05
N LYS A 368 -14.64 7.22 -11.33
CA LYS A 368 -15.12 5.83 -11.30
C LYS A 368 -15.58 5.43 -9.90
N ARG A 369 -14.82 5.77 -8.86
CA ARG A 369 -15.21 5.55 -7.47
C ARG A 369 -16.53 6.25 -7.14
N MET A 370 -16.70 7.52 -7.54
CA MET A 370 -17.91 8.31 -7.25
C MET A 370 -19.17 7.74 -7.91
N ARG A 371 -19.02 6.98 -9.00
CA ARG A 371 -20.13 6.34 -9.72
C ARG A 371 -20.33 4.88 -9.35
N GLY A 372 -19.37 4.25 -8.67
CA GLY A 372 -19.32 2.84 -8.37
C GLY A 372 -19.70 2.50 -6.93
N GLN A 373 -19.37 1.28 -6.55
CA GLN A 373 -19.53 0.77 -5.19
C GLN A 373 -18.49 1.38 -4.24
N GLU A 374 -18.73 1.31 -2.94
CA GLU A 374 -17.80 1.79 -1.91
C GLU A 374 -16.41 1.13 -1.98
N ILE A 375 -16.33 -0.09 -2.49
CA ILE A 375 -15.10 -0.87 -2.67
C ILE A 375 -15.08 -1.46 -4.07
N LEU A 376 -13.91 -1.50 -4.71
CA LEU A 376 -13.73 -2.14 -6.00
C LEU A 376 -13.78 -3.65 -5.86
N ASN A 377 -14.87 -4.28 -6.31
CA ASN A 377 -15.08 -5.75 -6.27
C ASN A 377 -15.21 -6.38 -7.66
N ASP A 378 -15.12 -5.60 -8.72
CA ASP A 378 -15.25 -6.05 -10.11
C ASP A 378 -13.87 -6.22 -10.74
N GLU A 379 -13.52 -7.47 -11.09
CA GLU A 379 -12.27 -7.83 -11.77
C GLU A 379 -12.13 -7.15 -13.13
N SER A 380 -13.21 -7.03 -13.90
CA SER A 380 -13.19 -6.39 -15.22
C SER A 380 -12.87 -4.89 -15.10
N ALA A 381 -13.46 -4.22 -14.11
CA ALA A 381 -13.17 -2.81 -13.81
C ALA A 381 -11.71 -2.64 -13.35
N ALA A 382 -11.22 -3.50 -12.45
CA ALA A 382 -9.83 -3.46 -11.98
C ALA A 382 -8.83 -3.67 -13.12
N LYS A 383 -9.08 -4.66 -13.99
CA LYS A 383 -8.29 -4.91 -15.20
C LYS A 383 -8.24 -3.70 -16.12
N THR A 384 -9.40 -3.11 -16.44
CA THR A 384 -9.49 -1.92 -17.31
C THR A 384 -8.71 -0.74 -16.73
N LEU A 385 -8.75 -0.55 -15.40
CA LEU A 385 -8.02 0.53 -14.74
C LEU A 385 -6.51 0.29 -14.77
N LEU A 386 -6.06 -0.94 -14.53
CA LEU A 386 -4.64 -1.28 -14.61
C LEU A 386 -4.10 -1.10 -16.04
N GLU A 387 -4.84 -1.53 -17.06
CA GLU A 387 -4.51 -1.30 -18.46
C GLU A 387 -4.38 0.20 -18.77
N LEU A 388 -5.26 1.06 -18.22
CA LEU A 388 -5.16 2.52 -18.40
C LEU A 388 -3.87 3.10 -17.80
N PHE A 389 -3.42 2.64 -16.61
CA PHE A 389 -2.13 3.04 -16.06
C PHE A 389 -0.96 2.62 -16.93
N CYS A 390 -1.05 1.44 -17.52
CA CYS A 390 -0.01 0.91 -18.40
C CYS A 390 0.02 1.58 -19.80
N GLU A 391 -1.00 2.37 -20.16
CA GLU A 391 -0.99 3.20 -21.38
C GLU A 391 -0.27 4.55 -21.21
N LEU A 392 0.20 4.91 -20.00
CA LEU A 392 0.91 6.16 -19.76
C LEU A 392 2.34 6.12 -20.34
N ASP A 393 2.81 7.25 -20.91
CA ASP A 393 4.19 7.40 -21.43
C ASP A 393 5.19 7.61 -20.26
N MET A 394 5.30 6.60 -19.40
CA MET A 394 6.25 6.59 -18.29
C MET A 394 6.81 5.19 -18.07
N SER A 395 8.01 5.11 -17.55
CA SER A 395 8.64 3.82 -17.22
C SER A 395 7.99 3.24 -15.95
N GLN A 396 7.50 1.99 -16.07
CA GLN A 396 6.84 1.27 -14.98
C GLN A 396 7.44 -0.12 -14.84
N PHE A 397 7.83 -0.46 -13.62
CA PHE A 397 8.31 -1.79 -13.26
C PHE A 397 7.24 -2.48 -12.39
N ILE A 398 6.82 -3.67 -12.80
CA ILE A 398 5.86 -4.50 -12.06
C ILE A 398 6.53 -5.83 -11.73
N ILE A 399 6.60 -6.17 -10.45
CA ILE A 399 7.25 -7.39 -9.98
C ILE A 399 6.23 -8.26 -9.25
N VAL A 400 6.09 -9.53 -9.66
CA VAL A 400 5.24 -10.52 -8.99
C VAL A 400 6.07 -11.74 -8.63
N ASP A 401 6.22 -11.98 -7.33
CA ASP A 401 6.95 -13.11 -6.78
C ASP A 401 6.00 -14.19 -6.25
N GLY A 402 6.38 -15.46 -6.41
CA GLY A 402 5.64 -16.58 -5.86
C GLY A 402 4.40 -16.97 -6.68
N LEU A 403 4.36 -16.71 -8.00
CA LEU A 403 3.20 -17.02 -8.84
C LEU A 403 2.77 -18.50 -8.73
N ASP A 404 3.71 -19.41 -8.45
CA ASP A 404 3.44 -20.85 -8.24
C ASP A 404 2.65 -21.17 -6.97
N GLU A 405 2.53 -20.23 -6.02
CA GLU A 405 1.72 -20.37 -4.80
C GLU A 405 0.22 -20.09 -5.03
N MET A 406 -0.16 -19.69 -6.25
CA MET A 406 -1.55 -19.43 -6.63
C MET A 406 -2.21 -20.65 -7.29
N SER A 407 -3.54 -20.69 -7.32
CA SER A 407 -4.30 -21.69 -8.08
C SER A 407 -4.03 -21.60 -9.59
N ASP A 408 -4.16 -22.71 -10.32
CA ASP A 408 -3.90 -22.78 -11.76
C ASP A 408 -4.69 -21.75 -12.57
N ILE A 409 -5.92 -21.50 -12.19
CA ILE A 409 -6.81 -20.54 -12.89
C ILE A 409 -6.28 -19.13 -12.73
N HIS A 410 -6.01 -18.70 -11.48
CA HIS A 410 -5.58 -17.35 -11.20
C HIS A 410 -4.19 -17.02 -11.76
N ARG A 411 -3.22 -17.96 -11.67
CA ARG A 411 -1.88 -17.75 -12.25
C ARG A 411 -1.91 -17.58 -13.77
N ARG A 412 -2.77 -18.32 -14.48
CA ARG A 412 -2.96 -18.15 -15.94
C ARG A 412 -3.53 -16.76 -16.24
N SER A 413 -4.57 -16.35 -15.53
CA SER A 413 -5.18 -15.01 -15.70
C SER A 413 -4.18 -13.87 -15.48
N VAL A 414 -3.27 -14.00 -14.50
CA VAL A 414 -2.20 -13.02 -14.26
C VAL A 414 -1.24 -12.93 -15.44
N VAL A 415 -0.74 -14.06 -15.93
CA VAL A 415 0.21 -14.08 -17.06
C VAL A 415 -0.44 -13.57 -18.33
N GLU A 416 -1.70 -13.94 -18.60
CA GLU A 416 -2.45 -13.46 -19.75
C GLU A 416 -2.69 -11.95 -19.71
N LEU A 417 -3.00 -11.41 -18.54
CA LEU A 417 -3.15 -9.98 -18.34
C LEU A 417 -1.82 -9.26 -18.63
N PHE A 418 -0.73 -9.73 -18.06
CA PHE A 418 0.58 -9.08 -18.20
C PHE A 418 1.12 -9.14 -19.63
N ASP A 419 0.97 -10.27 -20.30
CA ASP A 419 1.33 -10.39 -21.71
C ASP A 419 0.53 -9.42 -22.59
N SER A 420 -0.80 -9.32 -22.36
CA SER A 420 -1.66 -8.34 -23.06
C SER A 420 -1.26 -6.88 -22.78
N ILE A 421 -0.89 -6.56 -21.54
CA ILE A 421 -0.41 -5.22 -21.16
C ILE A 421 0.88 -4.88 -21.89
N VAL A 422 1.87 -5.79 -21.88
CA VAL A 422 3.16 -5.59 -22.55
C VAL A 422 2.98 -5.47 -24.06
N GLU A 423 2.14 -6.31 -24.65
CA GLU A 423 1.81 -6.24 -26.09
C GLU A 423 1.27 -4.87 -26.48
N LYS A 424 0.22 -4.42 -25.80
CA LYS A 424 -0.43 -3.12 -26.07
C LYS A 424 0.52 -1.94 -25.81
N SER A 425 1.37 -2.04 -24.76
CA SER A 425 2.33 -0.99 -24.47
C SER A 425 3.43 -0.90 -25.53
N ASN A 426 4.01 -2.05 -25.93
CA ASN A 426 5.11 -2.08 -26.88
C ASN A 426 4.74 -1.64 -28.30
N GLU A 427 3.48 -1.74 -28.69
CA GLU A 427 2.99 -1.19 -29.95
C GLU A 427 3.22 0.33 -30.09
N HIS A 428 3.24 1.08 -28.97
CA HIS A 428 3.26 2.53 -28.99
C HIS A 428 4.40 3.15 -28.17
N HIS A 429 4.75 2.50 -27.06
CA HIS A 429 5.78 2.92 -26.12
C HIS A 429 6.67 1.72 -25.76
N PRO A 430 7.48 1.18 -26.72
CA PRO A 430 8.26 -0.01 -26.47
C PRO A 430 9.22 0.17 -25.29
N GLY A 431 9.29 -0.82 -24.42
CA GLY A 431 10.17 -0.83 -23.25
C GLY A 431 9.75 0.02 -22.07
N LYS A 432 8.58 0.69 -22.11
CA LYS A 432 8.12 1.51 -20.98
C LYS A 432 7.50 0.67 -19.86
N ILE A 433 6.79 -0.39 -20.19
CA ILE A 433 6.23 -1.32 -19.21
C ILE A 433 7.15 -2.53 -19.15
N ARG A 434 7.66 -2.81 -17.94
CA ARG A 434 8.55 -3.93 -17.68
C ARG A 434 7.99 -4.77 -16.56
N ILE A 435 7.77 -6.04 -16.84
CA ILE A 435 7.15 -6.97 -15.91
C ILE A 435 8.12 -8.09 -15.59
N LEU A 436 8.32 -8.36 -14.31
CA LEU A 436 9.14 -9.44 -13.79
C LEU A 436 8.26 -10.43 -13.03
N ILE A 437 8.29 -11.69 -13.44
CA ILE A 437 7.62 -12.79 -12.75
C ILE A 437 8.67 -13.71 -12.16
N LEU A 438 8.54 -14.03 -10.87
CA LEU A 438 9.37 -15.05 -10.22
C LEU A 438 8.49 -16.22 -9.77
N SER A 439 8.92 -17.44 -10.09
CA SER A 439 8.19 -18.67 -9.71
C SER A 439 9.09 -19.91 -9.76
N THR A 440 8.54 -21.05 -9.40
CA THR A 440 9.08 -22.33 -9.88
C THR A 440 8.83 -22.48 -11.39
N GLU A 441 9.41 -23.50 -12.01
CA GLU A 441 9.14 -23.78 -13.42
C GLU A 441 7.66 -24.10 -13.65
N LEU A 442 7.00 -23.35 -14.55
CA LEU A 442 5.57 -23.48 -14.87
C LEU A 442 5.39 -23.86 -16.34
N SER A 443 4.91 -25.07 -16.59
CA SER A 443 4.76 -25.63 -17.94
C SER A 443 3.89 -24.78 -18.86
N PHE A 444 2.89 -24.06 -18.33
CA PHE A 444 2.04 -23.21 -19.17
C PHE A 444 2.73 -21.93 -19.62
N ILE A 445 3.65 -21.35 -18.82
CA ILE A 445 4.49 -20.22 -19.24
C ILE A 445 5.44 -20.69 -20.34
N ARG A 446 6.07 -21.84 -20.15
CA ARG A 446 6.98 -22.43 -21.16
C ARG A 446 6.26 -22.66 -22.49
N LYS A 447 5.08 -23.25 -22.48
CA LYS A 447 4.26 -23.43 -23.69
C LYS A 447 3.89 -22.09 -24.35
N ARG A 448 3.65 -21.05 -23.56
CA ARG A 448 3.34 -19.72 -24.08
C ARG A 448 4.56 -19.07 -24.73
N MET A 449 5.76 -19.28 -24.17
CA MET A 449 7.03 -18.85 -24.76
C MET A 449 7.30 -19.53 -26.11
N GLU A 450 7.02 -20.82 -26.24
CA GLU A 450 7.14 -21.56 -27.51
C GLU A 450 6.26 -20.97 -28.61
N SER A 451 5.13 -20.38 -28.26
CA SER A 451 4.19 -19.76 -29.21
C SER A 451 4.43 -18.25 -29.39
N ASN A 452 5.25 -17.61 -28.54
CA ASN A 452 5.38 -16.17 -28.47
C ASN A 452 6.73 -15.77 -27.85
N ASP A 453 7.60 -15.16 -28.64
CA ASP A 453 8.97 -14.74 -28.25
C ASP A 453 9.02 -13.46 -27.40
N ARG A 454 7.90 -13.06 -26.78
CA ARG A 454 7.82 -11.84 -25.96
C ARG A 454 8.25 -12.01 -24.52
N ILE A 455 8.32 -13.27 -24.05
CA ILE A 455 8.67 -13.56 -22.67
C ILE A 455 10.14 -13.98 -22.58
N GLY A 456 10.97 -13.15 -21.95
CA GLY A 456 12.34 -13.50 -21.66
C GLY A 456 12.42 -14.51 -20.51
N GLU A 457 13.33 -15.46 -20.60
CA GLU A 457 13.55 -16.48 -19.57
C GLU A 457 14.92 -16.31 -18.92
N PHE A 458 14.93 -16.41 -17.59
CA PHE A 458 16.16 -16.57 -16.81
C PHE A 458 15.99 -17.70 -15.80
N ALA A 459 16.68 -18.82 -16.04
CA ALA A 459 16.68 -19.96 -15.13
C ALA A 459 17.75 -19.81 -14.05
N LEU A 460 17.36 -19.84 -12.78
CA LEU A 460 18.30 -19.90 -11.65
C LEU A 460 18.94 -21.28 -11.61
N ASN A 461 20.14 -21.38 -12.16
CA ASN A 461 20.94 -22.57 -12.13
C ASN A 461 21.67 -22.71 -10.77
N PRO A 462 22.01 -23.93 -10.34
CA PRO A 462 22.80 -24.15 -9.12
C PRO A 462 24.10 -23.33 -9.07
N SER A 463 24.78 -23.16 -10.22
CA SER A 463 26.00 -22.36 -10.29
C SER A 463 25.81 -20.87 -10.03
N SER A 464 24.62 -20.33 -10.29
CA SER A 464 24.33 -18.90 -10.11
C SER A 464 24.31 -18.52 -8.62
N THR A 465 23.81 -19.40 -7.77
CA THR A 465 23.66 -19.16 -6.32
C THR A 465 24.80 -19.75 -5.48
N LEU A 466 25.65 -20.57 -6.07
CA LEU A 466 26.70 -21.30 -5.35
C LEU A 466 27.66 -20.38 -4.58
N LYS A 467 28.16 -19.31 -5.20
CA LYS A 467 29.06 -18.35 -4.54
C LYS A 467 28.44 -17.69 -3.30
N ASP A 468 27.16 -17.40 -3.39
CA ASP A 468 26.42 -16.82 -2.26
C ASP A 468 26.24 -17.86 -1.14
N ILE A 469 25.97 -19.13 -1.50
CA ILE A 469 25.89 -20.23 -0.56
C ILE A 469 27.24 -20.47 0.09
N GLU A 470 28.35 -20.48 -0.65
CA GLU A 470 29.70 -20.55 -0.12
C GLU A 470 29.99 -19.45 0.90
N SER A 471 29.68 -18.20 0.56
CA SER A 471 29.86 -17.07 1.48
C SER A 471 29.00 -17.19 2.73
N TYR A 472 27.76 -17.65 2.60
CA TYR A 472 26.87 -17.91 3.73
C TYR A 472 27.41 -19.02 4.64
N VAL A 473 27.78 -20.14 4.05
CA VAL A 473 28.28 -21.32 4.77
C VAL A 473 29.57 -21.02 5.51
N ALA A 474 30.51 -20.30 4.87
CA ALA A 474 31.78 -19.90 5.50
C ALA A 474 31.53 -19.06 6.77
N LYS A 475 30.61 -18.08 6.70
CA LYS A 475 30.24 -17.26 7.87
C LYS A 475 29.56 -18.08 8.98
N GLN A 476 28.77 -19.08 8.62
CA GLN A 476 28.12 -19.95 9.62
C GLN A 476 29.11 -21.01 10.17
N ALA A 477 30.13 -21.40 9.42
CA ALA A 477 31.20 -22.27 9.87
C ALA A 477 32.01 -21.67 11.02
N GLU A 478 32.16 -20.32 11.04
CA GLU A 478 32.76 -19.61 12.18
C GLU A 478 31.99 -19.86 13.48
N LYS A 479 30.64 -19.86 13.44
CA LYS A 479 29.81 -20.17 14.62
C LYS A 479 29.91 -21.62 15.04
N LEU A 480 30.07 -22.56 14.09
CA LEU A 480 30.28 -23.97 14.40
C LEU A 480 31.63 -24.17 15.10
N GLU A 481 32.65 -23.41 14.68
CA GLU A 481 33.95 -23.43 15.37
C GLU A 481 33.89 -22.88 16.79
N GLU A 482 33.20 -21.76 16.99
CA GLU A 482 32.98 -21.15 18.29
C GLU A 482 32.25 -22.10 19.26
N GLU A 483 31.25 -22.84 18.80
CA GLU A 483 30.42 -23.73 19.63
C GLU A 483 31.08 -25.05 19.88
N PHE A 484 31.75 -25.67 18.90
CA PHE A 484 32.19 -27.05 18.95
C PHE A 484 33.72 -27.25 18.84
N SER A 485 34.51 -26.24 18.48
CA SER A 485 35.95 -26.33 18.28
C SER A 485 36.35 -27.47 17.34
N LEU A 486 35.71 -27.53 16.16
CA LEU A 486 35.85 -28.65 15.20
C LEU A 486 37.19 -28.70 14.49
N GLY A 487 37.93 -27.60 14.42
CA GLY A 487 39.18 -27.44 13.70
C GLY A 487 39.00 -27.22 12.20
N SER A 488 39.95 -26.53 11.59
CA SER A 488 39.87 -26.04 10.20
C SER A 488 39.67 -27.13 9.13
N HIS A 489 40.11 -28.36 9.38
CA HIS A 489 39.93 -29.47 8.43
C HIS A 489 38.45 -29.89 8.35
N ASN A 490 37.79 -30.05 9.51
CA ASN A 490 36.39 -30.47 9.56
C ASN A 490 35.46 -29.39 9.09
N LEU A 491 35.76 -28.10 9.35
CA LEU A 491 35.01 -26.99 8.83
C LEU A 491 35.03 -26.94 7.30
N LYS A 492 36.22 -27.10 6.68
CA LYS A 492 36.33 -27.19 5.22
C LYS A 492 35.58 -28.38 4.65
N LEU A 493 35.54 -29.49 5.35
CA LEU A 493 34.76 -30.66 4.94
C LEU A 493 33.26 -30.32 4.96
N ILE A 494 32.78 -29.70 6.04
CA ILE A 494 31.38 -29.25 6.18
C ILE A 494 31.04 -28.30 5.05
N GLU A 495 31.85 -27.25 4.81
CA GLU A 495 31.67 -26.30 3.73
C GLU A 495 31.56 -26.99 2.35
N SER A 496 32.50 -27.88 2.05
CA SER A 496 32.54 -28.64 0.80
C SER A 496 31.31 -29.51 0.60
N LEU A 497 30.88 -30.24 1.67
CA LEU A 497 29.72 -31.11 1.61
C LEU A 497 28.41 -30.33 1.40
N ILE A 498 28.22 -29.22 2.16
CA ILE A 498 27.02 -28.38 2.05
C ILE A 498 26.96 -27.74 0.65
N CYS A 499 28.04 -27.13 0.19
CA CYS A 499 28.07 -26.47 -1.10
C CYS A 499 27.79 -27.44 -2.26
N ARG A 500 28.40 -28.63 -2.21
CA ARG A 500 28.19 -29.68 -3.23
C ARG A 500 26.74 -30.19 -3.27
N ASN A 501 26.13 -30.43 -2.10
CA ASN A 501 24.83 -31.06 -2.02
C ASN A 501 23.67 -30.04 -2.02
N SER A 502 23.97 -28.75 -1.87
CA SER A 502 22.94 -27.69 -1.84
C SER A 502 22.17 -27.58 -3.17
N ASP A 503 22.79 -28.00 -4.28
CA ASP A 503 22.19 -27.92 -5.62
C ASP A 503 21.55 -26.55 -5.91
N GLY A 504 22.21 -25.48 -5.43
CA GLY A 504 21.75 -24.09 -5.53
C GLY A 504 20.62 -23.68 -4.57
N MET A 505 20.26 -24.54 -3.60
CA MET A 505 19.21 -24.23 -2.63
C MET A 505 19.78 -23.67 -1.32
N PHE A 506 19.58 -22.39 -1.06
CA PHE A 506 19.91 -21.75 0.22
C PHE A 506 19.22 -22.43 1.41
N LEU A 507 17.96 -22.83 1.21
CA LEU A 507 17.18 -23.49 2.24
C LEU A 507 17.86 -24.78 2.71
N TYR A 508 18.45 -25.56 1.80
CA TYR A 508 19.21 -26.76 2.16
C TYR A 508 20.40 -26.39 3.06
N ALA A 509 21.22 -25.43 2.64
CA ALA A 509 22.40 -25.00 3.39
C ALA A 509 22.00 -24.49 4.79
N PHE A 510 20.94 -23.69 4.89
CA PHE A 510 20.39 -23.21 6.16
C PHE A 510 19.98 -24.37 7.08
N LEU A 511 19.20 -25.34 6.58
CA LEU A 511 18.69 -26.45 7.37
C LEU A 511 19.81 -27.38 7.88
N VAL A 512 20.80 -27.66 7.05
CA VAL A 512 21.92 -28.50 7.42
C VAL A 512 22.76 -27.82 8.52
N ILE A 513 23.08 -26.55 8.37
CA ILE A 513 23.83 -25.78 9.37
C ILE A 513 23.07 -25.72 10.69
N GLU A 514 21.78 -25.36 10.65
CA GLU A 514 20.93 -25.32 11.83
C GLU A 514 20.84 -26.71 12.53
N ASN A 515 20.84 -27.78 11.75
CA ASN A 515 20.87 -29.15 12.33
C ASN A 515 22.21 -29.47 12.99
N LEU A 516 23.31 -29.03 12.38
CA LEU A 516 24.65 -29.21 12.98
C LEU A 516 24.83 -28.39 14.27
N LEU A 517 24.40 -27.13 14.29
CA LEU A 517 24.43 -26.26 15.45
C LEU A 517 23.57 -26.77 16.62
N LYS A 518 22.55 -27.58 16.35
CA LYS A 518 21.68 -28.18 17.39
C LYS A 518 22.15 -29.54 17.86
N GLN A 519 23.31 -30.00 17.45
CA GLN A 519 23.87 -31.24 17.96
C GLN A 519 24.34 -31.08 19.42
N PRO A 520 24.27 -32.15 20.26
CA PRO A 520 24.62 -32.04 21.68
C PRO A 520 26.11 -31.79 21.93
N ASN A 521 27.00 -32.24 21.06
CA ASN A 521 28.44 -32.04 21.13
C ASN A 521 29.14 -32.30 19.78
N ALA A 522 30.44 -32.02 19.72
CA ALA A 522 31.27 -32.23 18.53
C ALA A 522 31.27 -33.67 18.01
N GLY A 523 31.15 -34.67 18.89
CA GLY A 523 31.12 -36.08 18.49
C GLY A 523 29.91 -36.43 17.62
N TYR A 524 28.72 -35.89 17.94
CA TYR A 524 27.54 -36.05 17.11
C TYR A 524 27.66 -35.28 15.79
N VAL A 525 28.26 -34.08 15.77
CA VAL A 525 28.58 -33.39 14.55
C VAL A 525 29.46 -34.26 13.64
N MET A 526 30.50 -34.86 14.21
CA MET A 526 31.40 -35.76 13.45
C MET A 526 30.67 -37.01 12.95
N THR A 527 29.69 -37.52 13.70
CA THR A 527 28.86 -38.66 13.24
C THR A 527 27.99 -38.29 12.07
N GLU A 528 27.41 -37.09 12.06
CA GLU A 528 26.65 -36.60 10.90
C GLU A 528 27.51 -36.41 9.63
N LEU A 529 28.82 -36.13 9.77
CA LEU A 529 29.75 -35.97 8.65
C LEU A 529 30.21 -37.31 8.05
N GLN A 530 29.91 -38.46 8.68
CA GLN A 530 30.29 -39.76 8.16
C GLN A 530 29.58 -40.09 6.84
N GLU A 531 30.20 -40.85 6.00
CA GLU A 531 29.67 -41.28 4.71
C GLU A 531 28.34 -42.05 4.90
N GLY A 532 27.29 -41.63 4.20
CA GLY A 532 25.94 -42.16 4.35
C GLY A 532 25.05 -41.47 5.41
N ASN A 533 25.58 -40.62 6.28
CA ASN A 533 24.83 -39.89 7.28
C ASN A 533 24.55 -38.43 6.83
N PHE A 534 25.46 -37.85 6.09
CA PHE A 534 25.30 -36.45 5.66
C PHE A 534 24.18 -36.33 4.60
N PRO A 535 23.19 -35.47 4.81
CA PRO A 535 22.05 -35.36 3.87
C PRO A 535 22.49 -34.94 2.47
N GLN A 536 21.99 -35.63 1.46
CA GLN A 536 22.31 -35.38 0.05
C GLN A 536 21.24 -34.49 -0.63
N THR A 537 20.05 -34.48 -0.08
CA THR A 537 18.88 -33.79 -0.63
C THR A 537 18.15 -32.97 0.43
N LEU A 538 17.33 -32.03 -0.01
CA LEU A 538 16.48 -31.24 0.90
C LEU A 538 15.53 -32.15 1.71
N GLY A 539 15.00 -33.21 1.11
CA GLY A 539 14.15 -34.19 1.79
C GLY A 539 14.91 -34.93 2.90
N GLU A 540 16.15 -35.33 2.64
CA GLU A 540 17.02 -35.98 3.65
C GLU A 540 17.40 -35.00 4.77
N ALA A 541 17.63 -33.72 4.46
CA ALA A 541 17.86 -32.69 5.48
C ALA A 541 16.63 -32.56 6.41
N TYR A 542 15.42 -32.57 5.87
CA TYR A 542 14.20 -32.62 6.68
C TYR A 542 14.09 -33.91 7.49
N SER A 543 14.36 -35.06 6.88
CA SER A 543 14.38 -36.38 7.58
C SER A 543 15.32 -36.36 8.80
N ARG A 544 16.54 -35.84 8.64
CA ARG A 544 17.52 -35.76 9.75
C ARG A 544 17.01 -34.88 10.91
N ILE A 545 16.39 -33.76 10.60
CA ILE A 545 15.80 -32.90 11.63
C ILE A 545 14.66 -33.64 12.34
N ILE A 546 13.80 -34.35 11.62
CA ILE A 546 12.69 -35.12 12.21
C ILE A 546 13.23 -36.30 13.03
N GLU A 547 14.21 -37.03 12.54
CA GLU A 547 14.85 -38.14 13.25
C GLU A 547 15.51 -37.66 14.57
N ARG A 548 16.21 -36.56 14.53
CA ARG A 548 16.77 -35.93 15.72
C ARG A 548 15.67 -35.54 16.72
N LEU A 549 14.59 -34.88 16.25
CA LEU A 549 13.47 -34.54 17.11
C LEU A 549 12.81 -35.78 17.71
N ARG A 550 12.60 -36.86 16.94
CA ARG A 550 12.05 -38.13 17.42
C ARG A 550 12.93 -38.78 18.47
N SER A 551 14.27 -38.76 18.27
CA SER A 551 15.22 -39.38 19.18
C SER A 551 15.40 -38.61 20.49
N THR A 552 15.34 -37.27 20.42
CA THR A 552 15.52 -36.40 21.58
C THR A 552 14.23 -36.13 22.35
N HIS A 553 13.08 -36.30 21.71
CA HIS A 553 11.78 -36.09 22.33
C HIS A 553 11.21 -37.36 22.94
N HIS A 554 10.65 -37.22 24.15
CA HIS A 554 9.78 -38.27 24.68
C HIS A 554 8.55 -38.43 23.75
N ALA A 555 7.99 -39.67 23.66
CA ALA A 555 6.87 -39.98 22.78
C ALA A 555 5.69 -38.98 22.88
N ASN A 556 5.37 -38.49 24.07
CA ASN A 556 4.34 -37.50 24.32
C ASN A 556 4.73 -36.12 23.71
N THR A 557 6.00 -35.70 23.83
CA THR A 557 6.47 -34.45 23.23
C THR A 557 6.36 -34.50 21.70
N TRP A 558 6.77 -35.63 21.11
CA TRP A 558 6.65 -35.82 19.67
C TRP A 558 5.18 -35.82 19.19
N LYS A 559 4.28 -36.40 19.97
CA LYS A 559 2.83 -36.36 19.68
C LYS A 559 2.32 -34.92 19.65
N GLU A 560 2.75 -34.08 20.60
CA GLU A 560 2.39 -32.66 20.59
C GLU A 560 3.04 -31.90 19.42
N SER A 561 4.30 -32.19 19.06
CA SER A 561 4.96 -31.62 17.88
C SER A 561 4.18 -31.92 16.60
N LYS A 562 3.66 -33.14 16.42
CA LYS A 562 2.81 -33.49 15.29
C LYS A 562 1.51 -32.72 15.24
N LYS A 563 0.87 -32.46 16.39
CA LYS A 563 -0.31 -31.59 16.46
C LYS A 563 0.01 -30.15 16.04
N ILE A 564 1.18 -29.64 16.48
CA ILE A 564 1.67 -28.32 16.10
C ILE A 564 1.81 -28.24 14.58
N PHE A 565 2.48 -29.22 13.96
CA PHE A 565 2.63 -29.26 12.51
C PHE A 565 1.27 -29.32 11.78
N GLY A 566 0.32 -30.10 12.28
CA GLY A 566 -1.05 -30.15 11.76
C GLY A 566 -1.75 -28.79 11.81
N TRP A 567 -1.64 -28.08 12.94
CA TRP A 567 -2.16 -26.74 13.10
C TRP A 567 -1.53 -25.74 12.11
N LEU A 568 -0.19 -25.70 12.06
CA LEU A 568 0.54 -24.78 11.17
C LEU A 568 0.24 -25.06 9.68
N ALA A 569 0.03 -26.32 9.32
CA ALA A 569 -0.27 -26.72 7.95
C ALA A 569 -1.67 -26.24 7.48
N HIS A 570 -2.63 -26.10 8.39
CA HIS A 570 -4.03 -25.80 8.07
C HIS A 570 -4.55 -24.49 8.65
N ALA A 571 -3.73 -23.77 9.42
CA ALA A 571 -4.11 -22.46 9.97
C ALA A 571 -4.47 -21.47 8.85
N LYS A 572 -5.56 -20.72 9.06
CA LYS A 572 -6.07 -19.73 8.09
C LYS A 572 -5.42 -18.35 8.23
N ARG A 573 -4.51 -18.18 9.15
CA ARG A 573 -3.54 -17.09 9.30
C ARG A 573 -2.37 -17.58 10.15
N PRO A 574 -1.23 -16.89 10.17
CA PRO A 574 -0.17 -17.20 11.12
C PRO A 574 -0.71 -17.18 12.55
N LEU A 575 -0.39 -18.22 13.34
CA LEU A 575 -0.80 -18.34 14.73
C LEU A 575 0.25 -17.72 15.65
N GLN A 576 -0.22 -17.06 16.71
CA GLN A 576 0.67 -16.67 17.79
C GLN A 576 0.95 -17.84 18.73
N TRP A 577 2.12 -17.86 19.37
CA TRP A 577 2.51 -18.98 20.22
C TRP A 577 1.49 -19.26 21.34
N HIS A 578 0.97 -18.22 21.96
CA HIS A 578 -0.02 -18.38 23.02
C HIS A 578 -1.37 -18.91 22.49
N GLU A 579 -1.80 -18.55 21.29
CA GLU A 579 -3.02 -19.08 20.65
C GLU A 579 -2.87 -20.58 20.36
N LEU A 580 -1.71 -20.97 19.82
CA LEU A 580 -1.42 -22.37 19.52
C LEU A 580 -1.37 -23.22 20.79
N GLN A 581 -0.72 -22.73 21.85
CA GLN A 581 -0.70 -23.43 23.16
C GLN A 581 -2.11 -23.62 23.72
N ALA A 582 -2.95 -22.59 23.63
CA ALA A 582 -4.34 -22.69 24.07
C ALA A 582 -5.13 -23.71 23.25
N ALA A 583 -4.99 -23.69 21.91
CA ALA A 583 -5.64 -24.65 21.03
C ALA A 583 -5.25 -26.10 21.36
N LEU A 584 -3.98 -26.36 21.65
CA LEU A 584 -3.46 -27.70 22.01
C LEU A 584 -3.95 -28.18 23.39
N SER A 585 -4.36 -27.27 24.26
CA SER A 585 -4.86 -27.60 25.60
C SER A 585 -6.36 -27.90 25.63
N ILE A 586 -7.10 -27.72 24.54
CA ILE A 586 -8.53 -27.94 24.44
C ILE A 586 -8.80 -29.39 24.01
N SER A 587 -9.75 -30.06 24.71
CA SER A 587 -10.31 -31.34 24.30
C SER A 587 -11.83 -31.27 24.20
N ILE A 588 -12.39 -32.05 23.29
CA ILE A 588 -13.84 -32.18 23.09
C ILE A 588 -14.28 -33.56 23.52
N ASP A 589 -15.30 -33.65 24.35
CA ASP A 589 -15.88 -34.94 24.76
C ASP A 589 -16.80 -35.52 23.70
N GLU A 590 -17.27 -36.75 23.91
CA GLU A 590 -18.16 -37.46 22.99
C GLU A 590 -19.50 -36.77 22.77
N GLN A 591 -19.94 -35.96 23.71
CA GLN A 591 -21.18 -35.18 23.63
C GLN A 591 -21.03 -33.86 22.91
N GLY A 592 -19.80 -33.49 22.49
CA GLY A 592 -19.47 -32.27 21.77
C GLY A 592 -19.17 -31.06 22.65
N TYR A 593 -19.06 -31.25 23.99
CA TYR A 593 -18.70 -30.16 24.89
C TYR A 593 -17.17 -30.07 25.07
N VAL A 594 -16.71 -28.85 25.15
CA VAL A 594 -15.29 -28.57 25.42
C VAL A 594 -14.97 -28.76 26.90
N ARG A 595 -13.98 -29.55 27.16
CA ARG A 595 -13.30 -29.63 28.45
C ARG A 595 -11.97 -28.85 28.31
N PRO A 596 -11.92 -27.62 28.84
CA PRO A 596 -10.67 -26.93 28.94
C PRO A 596 -9.79 -27.71 29.88
N GLN A 597 -8.66 -28.18 29.41
CA GLN A 597 -7.69 -28.77 30.32
C GLN A 597 -7.12 -27.64 31.17
N ASP A 598 -6.92 -27.88 32.44
CA ASP A 598 -6.34 -26.93 33.38
C ASP A 598 -4.98 -26.43 32.86
N HIS A 599 -4.61 -25.20 33.22
CA HIS A 599 -3.35 -24.53 32.92
C HIS A 599 -2.08 -25.39 33.19
N MET A 600 -2.23 -26.58 33.74
CA MET A 600 -1.21 -27.62 33.86
C MET A 600 -0.74 -28.17 32.49
N THR A 601 -1.47 -27.91 31.41
CA THR A 601 -1.19 -28.46 30.07
C THR A 601 -0.46 -27.52 29.14
N THR A 602 -0.15 -26.29 29.57
CA THR A 602 0.70 -25.40 28.75
C THR A 602 2.07 -26.02 28.53
N LEU A 603 2.50 -26.07 27.28
CA LEU A 603 3.79 -26.57 26.87
C LEU A 603 4.91 -25.79 27.58
N ARG A 604 5.86 -26.52 28.21
CA ARG A 604 6.99 -25.90 28.92
C ARG A 604 8.15 -25.57 27.99
N LYS A 605 8.24 -26.29 26.86
CA LYS A 605 9.31 -26.13 25.88
C LYS A 605 8.96 -25.02 24.90
N ASP A 606 9.98 -24.33 24.43
CA ASP A 606 9.86 -23.38 23.33
C ASP A 606 9.47 -24.11 22.02
N ILE A 607 8.81 -23.37 21.09
CA ILE A 607 8.41 -23.90 19.80
C ILE A 607 9.60 -24.42 18.98
N ARG A 608 10.75 -23.76 19.09
CA ARG A 608 11.98 -24.14 18.39
C ARG A 608 12.54 -25.43 18.95
N ASP A 609 12.39 -25.69 20.26
CA ASP A 609 12.79 -26.94 20.90
C ASP A 609 11.86 -28.08 20.47
N MET A 610 10.59 -27.79 20.21
CA MET A 610 9.60 -28.81 19.84
C MET A 610 9.59 -29.15 18.35
N CYS A 611 9.82 -28.16 17.50
CA CYS A 611 9.68 -28.29 16.04
C CYS A 611 11.00 -28.08 15.28
N GLY A 612 12.09 -27.76 16.01
CA GLY A 612 13.39 -27.50 15.41
C GLY A 612 13.40 -26.34 14.41
N SER A 613 14.30 -26.44 13.44
CA SER A 613 14.41 -25.47 12.34
C SER A 613 13.35 -25.61 11.24
N LEU A 614 12.34 -26.49 11.43
CA LEU A 614 11.22 -26.65 10.50
C LEU A 614 10.21 -25.51 10.61
N VAL A 615 10.22 -24.78 11.74
CA VAL A 615 9.36 -23.61 11.97
C VAL A 615 10.18 -22.40 12.37
N HIS A 616 9.70 -21.21 12.04
CA HIS A 616 10.31 -19.97 12.48
C HIS A 616 9.28 -19.08 13.17
N VAL A 617 9.78 -18.17 14.01
CA VAL A 617 8.97 -17.15 14.66
C VAL A 617 9.16 -15.85 13.87
N ILE A 618 8.08 -15.38 13.28
CA ILE A 618 8.01 -14.12 12.51
C ILE A 618 7.66 -12.99 13.48
N GLY A 619 8.07 -11.77 13.17
CA GLY A 619 7.95 -10.58 14.01
C GLY A 619 6.81 -10.59 15.04
N GLY A 620 7.16 -10.58 16.34
CA GLY A 620 6.20 -10.43 17.43
C GLY A 620 5.56 -11.67 18.02
N ASN A 621 5.96 -12.90 17.70
CA ASN A 621 5.48 -14.23 18.19
C ASN A 621 4.58 -15.01 17.22
N SER A 622 4.40 -14.58 15.99
CA SER A 622 3.71 -15.36 14.96
C SER A 622 4.58 -16.53 14.49
N ILE A 623 3.98 -17.69 14.31
CA ILE A 623 4.69 -18.94 13.98
C ILE A 623 4.25 -19.44 12.63
N ASP A 624 5.22 -19.83 11.81
CA ASP A 624 4.97 -20.47 10.52
C ASP A 624 6.05 -21.49 10.17
N PHE A 625 5.80 -22.33 9.15
CA PHE A 625 6.85 -23.16 8.56
C PHE A 625 7.95 -22.30 7.96
N VAL A 626 9.19 -22.77 8.07
CA VAL A 626 10.36 -22.12 7.45
C VAL A 626 10.20 -21.98 5.94
N HIS A 627 9.50 -22.92 5.31
CA HIS A 627 9.21 -22.93 3.88
C HIS A 627 8.04 -23.86 3.55
N GLN A 628 7.36 -23.63 2.43
CA GLN A 628 6.24 -24.47 1.95
C GLN A 628 6.67 -25.95 1.76
N THR A 629 7.90 -26.22 1.30
CA THR A 629 8.40 -27.59 1.15
C THR A 629 8.53 -28.34 2.47
N ALA A 630 8.77 -27.65 3.60
CA ALA A 630 8.78 -28.25 4.93
C ALA A 630 7.36 -28.73 5.30
N LYS A 631 6.34 -27.91 5.01
CA LYS A 631 4.92 -28.28 5.19
C LYS A 631 4.59 -29.52 4.35
N GLU A 632 4.90 -29.49 3.03
CA GLU A 632 4.64 -30.60 2.10
C GLU A 632 5.30 -31.90 2.57
N PHE A 633 6.59 -31.81 2.96
CA PHE A 633 7.35 -32.94 3.43
C PHE A 633 6.78 -33.55 4.73
N ILE A 634 6.48 -32.72 5.73
CA ILE A 634 5.94 -33.18 7.02
C ILE A 634 4.57 -33.81 6.85
N MET A 635 3.70 -33.23 6.03
CA MET A 635 2.37 -33.77 5.76
C MET A 635 2.46 -35.17 5.16
N GLN A 636 3.43 -35.39 4.26
CA GLN A 636 3.65 -36.67 3.61
C GLN A 636 4.33 -37.67 4.55
N GLU A 637 5.44 -37.30 5.20
CA GLU A 637 6.26 -38.18 6.05
C GLU A 637 5.50 -38.67 7.29
N GLU A 638 4.77 -37.76 7.95
CA GLU A 638 3.98 -38.07 9.14
C GLU A 638 2.57 -38.59 8.80
N LYS A 639 2.24 -38.72 7.51
CA LYS A 639 0.94 -39.18 7.02
C LYS A 639 -0.22 -38.40 7.63
N LEU A 640 -0.06 -37.08 7.71
CA LEU A 640 -1.06 -36.20 8.28
C LEU A 640 -2.18 -35.97 7.22
N ASP A 641 -3.31 -36.63 7.41
CA ASP A 641 -4.45 -36.51 6.49
C ASP A 641 -5.12 -35.14 6.62
N ALA A 642 -5.11 -34.38 5.52
CA ALA A 642 -5.67 -33.04 5.46
C ALA A 642 -7.18 -32.98 5.76
N SER A 643 -7.92 -34.03 5.38
CA SER A 643 -9.37 -34.09 5.58
C SER A 643 -9.71 -34.27 7.06
N THR A 644 -9.02 -35.15 7.74
CA THR A 644 -9.16 -35.39 9.18
C THR A 644 -8.74 -34.16 10.00
N LEU A 645 -7.59 -33.56 9.64
CA LEU A 645 -7.12 -32.35 10.33
C LEU A 645 -8.08 -31.18 10.20
N GLU A 646 -8.58 -30.87 8.99
CA GLU A 646 -9.55 -29.78 8.81
C GLU A 646 -10.85 -30.06 9.59
N CYS A 647 -11.30 -31.32 9.66
CA CYS A 647 -12.44 -31.71 10.47
C CYS A 647 -12.16 -31.44 11.96
N ASP A 648 -11.05 -31.93 12.51
CA ASP A 648 -10.66 -31.74 13.90
C ASP A 648 -10.51 -30.27 14.28
N LEU A 649 -9.86 -29.46 13.43
CA LEU A 649 -9.69 -28.02 13.65
C LEU A 649 -11.04 -27.28 13.63
N THR A 650 -11.93 -27.66 12.72
CA THR A 650 -13.29 -27.10 12.66
C THR A 650 -14.04 -27.41 13.94
N LEU A 651 -14.05 -28.68 14.36
CA LEU A 651 -14.73 -29.10 15.58
C LEU A 651 -14.16 -28.40 16.80
N LEU A 652 -12.84 -28.25 16.88
CA LEU A 652 -12.19 -27.56 17.98
C LEU A 652 -12.59 -26.08 18.03
N CYS A 653 -12.59 -25.36 16.91
CA CYS A 653 -13.06 -23.97 16.86
C CYS A 653 -14.53 -23.83 17.30
N LEU A 654 -15.44 -24.62 16.72
CA LEU A 654 -16.86 -24.56 17.04
C LEU A 654 -17.16 -24.99 18.46
N GLY A 655 -16.57 -26.11 18.92
CA GLY A 655 -16.69 -26.58 20.30
C GLY A 655 -16.21 -25.56 21.32
N TYR A 656 -15.01 -24.97 21.08
CA TYR A 656 -14.46 -23.93 21.94
C TYR A 656 -15.37 -22.71 22.01
N LEU A 657 -15.87 -22.22 20.87
CA LEU A 657 -16.80 -21.11 20.87
C LEU A 657 -18.14 -21.42 21.57
N SER A 658 -18.53 -22.69 21.69
CA SER A 658 -19.72 -23.11 22.42
C SER A 658 -19.57 -23.14 23.95
N HIS A 659 -18.35 -22.90 24.46
CA HIS A 659 -18.08 -22.96 25.90
C HIS A 659 -18.79 -21.85 26.67
N THR A 660 -19.12 -22.14 27.91
CA THR A 660 -19.90 -21.23 28.81
C THR A 660 -19.21 -19.89 29.07
N CYS A 661 -17.88 -19.79 28.91
CA CYS A 661 -17.15 -18.52 29.07
C CYS A 661 -17.56 -17.46 28.03
N PHE A 662 -18.19 -17.85 26.92
CA PHE A 662 -18.66 -16.92 25.87
C PHE A 662 -20.13 -16.55 25.99
N LYS A 663 -20.80 -16.93 27.06
CA LYS A 663 -22.20 -16.50 27.29
C LYS A 663 -22.27 -15.00 27.56
N PRO A 664 -23.11 -14.25 26.84
CA PRO A 664 -23.20 -12.79 26.98
C PRO A 664 -23.61 -12.31 28.37
N ASP A 665 -24.38 -13.13 29.10
CA ASP A 665 -24.94 -12.88 30.44
C ASP A 665 -24.03 -13.35 31.59
N LEU A 666 -22.81 -13.79 31.27
CA LEU A 666 -21.82 -14.24 32.25
C LEU A 666 -21.49 -13.12 33.26
N LYS A 667 -21.51 -13.41 34.55
CA LYS A 667 -21.11 -12.46 35.59
C LYS A 667 -19.66 -12.03 35.49
N ALA A 668 -19.38 -10.79 35.91
CA ALA A 668 -18.02 -10.23 35.84
C ALA A 668 -16.98 -11.07 36.61
N GLU A 669 -17.35 -11.58 37.79
CA GLU A 669 -16.48 -12.42 38.64
C GLU A 669 -16.12 -13.75 37.96
N ASP A 670 -17.09 -14.39 37.28
CA ASP A 670 -16.84 -15.64 36.54
C ASP A 670 -15.97 -15.36 35.31
N ARG A 671 -16.19 -14.22 34.64
CA ARG A 671 -15.40 -13.80 33.48
C ARG A 671 -13.94 -13.53 33.89
N GLU A 672 -13.71 -12.84 35.00
CA GLU A 672 -12.39 -12.61 35.54
C GLU A 672 -11.72 -13.94 35.93
N ARG A 673 -12.43 -14.86 36.53
CA ARG A 673 -11.93 -16.22 36.85
C ARG A 673 -11.48 -16.96 35.59
N TYR A 674 -12.25 -16.90 34.49
CA TYR A 674 -11.87 -17.46 33.21
C TYR A 674 -10.66 -16.75 32.60
N ALA A 675 -10.60 -15.42 32.68
CA ALA A 675 -9.48 -14.64 32.19
C ALA A 675 -8.17 -15.01 32.90
N ARG A 676 -8.18 -15.09 34.24
CA ARG A 676 -7.01 -15.51 35.05
C ARG A 676 -6.50 -16.93 34.74
N LYS A 677 -7.39 -17.79 34.22
CA LYS A 677 -7.08 -19.18 33.85
C LYS A 677 -6.70 -19.36 32.37
N GLY A 678 -6.64 -18.30 31.57
CA GLY A 678 -6.23 -18.37 30.14
C GLY A 678 -7.32 -18.81 29.18
N TYR A 679 -8.61 -18.88 29.59
CA TYR A 679 -9.69 -19.42 28.76
C TYR A 679 -9.98 -18.63 27.48
N TYR A 680 -9.57 -17.37 27.41
CA TYR A 680 -9.76 -16.50 26.24
C TYR A 680 -8.57 -16.46 25.28
N ALA A 681 -7.52 -17.25 25.53
CA ALA A 681 -6.28 -17.16 24.75
C ALA A 681 -6.42 -17.55 23.26
N PHE A 682 -7.37 -18.42 22.95
CA PHE A 682 -7.65 -18.86 21.57
C PHE A 682 -8.83 -18.10 20.91
N GLN A 683 -9.50 -17.18 21.64
CA GLN A 683 -10.72 -16.53 21.17
C GLN A 683 -10.57 -15.75 19.86
N ASP A 684 -9.46 -15.02 19.69
CA ASP A 684 -9.25 -14.16 18.54
C ASP A 684 -9.09 -14.97 17.24
N TYR A 685 -8.43 -16.13 17.32
CA TYR A 685 -8.34 -17.05 16.20
C TYR A 685 -9.69 -17.72 15.90
N ALA A 686 -10.29 -18.36 16.89
CA ALA A 686 -11.51 -19.12 16.71
C ALA A 686 -12.67 -18.23 16.18
N MET A 687 -12.88 -17.05 16.76
CA MET A 687 -13.94 -16.13 16.35
C MET A 687 -13.78 -15.56 14.93
N SER A 688 -12.53 -15.40 14.48
CA SER A 688 -12.26 -14.84 13.15
C SER A 688 -12.12 -15.89 12.04
N LYS A 689 -11.97 -17.19 12.37
CA LYS A 689 -11.60 -18.22 11.38
C LYS A 689 -12.44 -19.50 11.42
N TRP A 690 -13.44 -19.60 12.29
CA TRP A 690 -14.30 -20.80 12.37
C TRP A 690 -15.04 -21.11 11.06
N ASP A 691 -15.52 -20.09 10.37
CA ASP A 691 -16.23 -20.21 9.10
C ASP A 691 -15.29 -20.66 7.96
N SER A 692 -14.07 -20.18 7.95
CA SER A 692 -13.02 -20.58 6.99
C SER A 692 -12.63 -22.05 7.17
N HIS A 693 -12.54 -22.53 8.42
CA HIS A 693 -12.32 -23.95 8.72
C HIS A 693 -13.54 -24.81 8.34
N LEU A 694 -14.76 -24.33 8.62
CA LEU A 694 -15.99 -25.02 8.22
C LEU A 694 -16.07 -25.17 6.69
N ASN A 695 -15.74 -24.11 5.96
CA ASN A 695 -15.66 -24.17 4.50
C ASN A 695 -14.63 -25.20 4.00
N ALA A 696 -13.42 -25.18 4.57
CA ALA A 696 -12.36 -26.12 4.20
C ALA A 696 -12.73 -27.57 4.54
N MET A 697 -13.39 -27.81 5.67
CA MET A 697 -13.93 -29.13 6.03
C MET A 697 -14.95 -29.60 5.00
N MET A 698 -15.92 -28.77 4.60
CA MET A 698 -16.90 -29.15 3.57
C MET A 698 -16.24 -29.48 2.24
N GLY A 699 -15.22 -28.72 1.82
CA GLY A 699 -14.53 -28.94 0.56
C GLY A 699 -13.65 -30.19 0.54
N LYS A 700 -12.99 -30.53 1.65
CA LYS A 700 -11.98 -31.61 1.71
C LYS A 700 -12.50 -32.93 2.31
N SER A 701 -13.48 -32.88 3.21
CA SER A 701 -13.85 -34.02 4.06
C SER A 701 -15.08 -34.80 3.58
N SER A 702 -15.62 -34.52 2.40
CA SER A 702 -16.81 -35.26 1.89
C SER A 702 -16.60 -36.79 1.79
N ASN A 703 -15.36 -37.22 1.51
CA ASN A 703 -14.99 -38.65 1.43
C ASN A 703 -14.78 -39.29 2.82
N LEU A 704 -14.42 -38.49 3.82
CA LEU A 704 -14.16 -38.95 5.19
C LEU A 704 -15.39 -39.63 5.83
N PHE A 705 -16.56 -39.18 5.44
CA PHE A 705 -17.84 -39.65 5.97
C PHE A 705 -18.41 -40.88 5.21
N ARG A 706 -17.73 -41.40 4.20
CA ARG A 706 -18.20 -42.54 3.36
C ARG A 706 -17.84 -43.91 3.91
N GLY A 707 -16.88 -43.99 4.87
CA GLY A 707 -16.49 -45.26 5.52
C GLY A 707 -17.59 -45.80 6.44
N GLN A 708 -17.67 -47.16 6.57
CA GLN A 708 -18.76 -47.77 7.36
C GLN A 708 -18.56 -47.63 8.87
N ASP A 709 -17.37 -47.76 9.42
CA ASP A 709 -17.17 -47.70 10.89
C ASP A 709 -16.57 -46.38 11.35
N ASP A 710 -15.39 -46.03 10.88
CA ASP A 710 -14.73 -44.76 11.27
C ASP A 710 -15.51 -43.54 10.80
N GLY A 711 -16.17 -43.60 9.66
CA GLY A 711 -16.98 -42.53 9.10
C GLY A 711 -18.25 -42.24 9.91
N GLN A 712 -18.81 -43.22 10.63
CA GLN A 712 -19.96 -43.06 11.54
C GLN A 712 -19.55 -42.37 12.84
N GLU A 713 -18.41 -42.76 13.43
CA GLU A 713 -17.92 -42.14 14.68
C GLU A 713 -17.59 -40.68 14.48
N ILE A 714 -16.87 -40.35 13.40
CA ILE A 714 -16.56 -38.96 13.03
C ILE A 714 -17.85 -38.18 12.76
N GLY A 715 -18.80 -38.76 12.03
CA GLY A 715 -20.10 -38.17 11.74
C GLY A 715 -20.92 -37.85 12.99
N LEU A 716 -20.91 -38.73 13.99
CA LEU A 716 -21.57 -38.50 15.27
C LEU A 716 -20.89 -37.35 16.04
N LYS A 717 -19.57 -37.33 16.09
CA LYS A 717 -18.81 -36.25 16.71
C LYS A 717 -19.11 -34.89 16.08
N VAL A 718 -19.13 -34.82 14.73
CA VAL A 718 -19.53 -33.64 13.97
C VAL A 718 -20.98 -33.24 14.32
N SER A 719 -21.91 -34.19 14.32
CA SER A 719 -23.31 -33.95 14.65
C SER A 719 -23.46 -33.33 16.05
N ASN A 720 -22.78 -33.87 17.05
CA ASN A 720 -22.83 -33.39 18.41
C ASN A 720 -22.30 -31.97 18.55
N VAL A 721 -21.10 -31.65 17.96
CA VAL A 721 -20.51 -30.31 18.04
C VAL A 721 -21.34 -29.26 17.30
N LEU A 722 -21.82 -29.56 16.07
CA LEU A 722 -22.68 -28.63 15.34
C LEU A 722 -24.00 -28.37 16.05
N ARG A 723 -24.60 -29.41 16.67
CA ARG A 723 -25.81 -29.28 17.48
C ARG A 723 -25.57 -28.38 18.70
N VAL A 724 -24.47 -28.60 19.43
CA VAL A 724 -24.12 -27.78 20.62
C VAL A 724 -23.91 -26.33 20.21
N PHE A 725 -23.19 -26.10 19.11
CA PHE A 725 -22.95 -24.75 18.58
C PHE A 725 -24.26 -24.07 18.13
N CYS A 726 -25.15 -24.78 17.43
CA CYS A 726 -26.45 -24.26 17.06
C CYS A 726 -27.30 -23.87 18.26
N CYS A 727 -27.33 -24.70 19.32
CA CYS A 727 -28.08 -24.42 20.54
C CYS A 727 -27.50 -23.25 21.34
N ALA A 728 -26.14 -23.08 21.31
CA ALA A 728 -25.49 -21.99 22.04
C ALA A 728 -25.85 -20.59 21.49
N TYR A 729 -26.20 -20.50 20.22
CA TYR A 729 -26.46 -19.23 19.52
C TYR A 729 -27.82 -19.21 18.79
N GLU A 730 -28.85 -19.84 19.37
CA GLU A 730 -30.18 -20.02 18.76
C GLU A 730 -30.80 -18.69 18.31
N LYS A 731 -30.62 -17.62 19.08
CA LYS A 731 -31.15 -16.29 18.80
C LYS A 731 -30.56 -15.65 17.56
N SER A 732 -29.27 -15.89 17.29
CA SER A 732 -28.60 -15.36 16.09
C SER A 732 -29.13 -15.97 14.79
N TRP A 733 -29.60 -17.23 14.83
CA TRP A 733 -30.12 -17.88 13.64
C TRP A 733 -31.56 -17.44 13.30
N GLU A 734 -32.34 -16.97 14.28
CA GLU A 734 -33.72 -16.52 14.08
C GLU A 734 -33.85 -15.10 13.51
N LEU A 735 -32.93 -14.24 13.80
CA LEU A 735 -32.90 -12.85 13.31
C LEU A 735 -32.77 -12.71 11.76
N VAL A 736 -32.68 -13.82 11.06
CA VAL A 736 -32.51 -13.88 9.59
C VAL A 736 -33.79 -13.50 8.82
N ASN A 737 -34.96 -13.43 9.49
CA ASN A 737 -36.26 -13.33 8.82
C ASN A 737 -36.81 -11.90 8.60
N ALA A 738 -36.12 -10.84 8.99
CA ALA A 738 -36.66 -9.49 8.89
C ALA A 738 -35.74 -8.54 8.09
N GLY A 739 -36.02 -8.41 6.79
CA GLY A 739 -35.71 -7.14 6.11
C GLY A 739 -34.88 -7.11 4.81
N GLN A 740 -34.38 -8.25 4.28
CA GLN A 740 -33.70 -8.25 2.95
C GLN A 740 -34.00 -9.55 2.18
N GLU A 741 -35.16 -9.62 1.53
CA GLU A 741 -35.62 -10.86 0.85
C GLU A 741 -34.71 -11.41 -0.25
N ASN A 742 -34.07 -10.58 -1.06
CA ASN A 742 -33.28 -11.04 -2.21
C ASN A 742 -31.92 -11.62 -1.81
N ASN A 743 -31.11 -10.92 -1.01
CA ASN A 743 -29.79 -11.39 -0.59
C ASN A 743 -29.85 -12.62 0.32
N ALA A 744 -30.87 -12.72 1.17
CA ALA A 744 -31.09 -13.88 2.02
C ALA A 744 -31.46 -15.13 1.22
N ARG A 745 -32.27 -14.97 0.17
CA ARG A 745 -32.67 -16.06 -0.74
C ARG A 745 -31.49 -16.59 -1.56
N GLU A 746 -30.65 -15.71 -2.10
CA GLU A 746 -29.43 -16.09 -2.82
C GLU A 746 -28.43 -16.79 -1.90
N ALA A 747 -28.24 -16.30 -0.67
CA ALA A 747 -27.36 -16.93 0.31
C ALA A 747 -27.84 -18.35 0.67
N ALA A 748 -29.15 -18.53 0.84
CA ALA A 748 -29.73 -19.84 1.13
C ALA A 748 -29.55 -20.83 -0.04
N ILE A 749 -29.73 -20.39 -1.29
CA ILE A 749 -29.51 -21.22 -2.49
C ILE A 749 -28.05 -21.65 -2.58
N GLU A 750 -27.12 -20.74 -2.37
CA GLU A 750 -25.69 -21.01 -2.40
C GLU A 750 -25.28 -21.97 -1.27
N ALA A 751 -25.75 -21.74 -0.07
CA ALA A 751 -25.50 -22.60 1.08
C ALA A 751 -26.04 -24.02 0.86
N THR A 752 -27.25 -24.15 0.30
CA THR A 752 -27.84 -25.45 -0.04
C THR A 752 -26.97 -26.22 -1.02
N LYS A 753 -26.48 -25.56 -2.05
CA LYS A 753 -25.56 -26.15 -3.04
C LYS A 753 -24.26 -26.65 -2.41
N HIS A 754 -23.65 -25.87 -1.53
CA HIS A 754 -22.42 -26.25 -0.84
C HIS A 754 -22.62 -27.39 0.15
N CYS A 755 -23.79 -27.48 0.81
CA CYS A 755 -24.11 -28.55 1.76
C CYS A 755 -24.70 -29.82 1.12
N GLU A 756 -24.96 -29.81 -0.21
CA GLU A 756 -25.54 -30.95 -0.95
C GLU A 756 -24.80 -32.30 -0.73
N PRO A 757 -23.42 -32.33 -0.72
CA PRO A 757 -22.70 -33.56 -0.47
C PRO A 757 -23.01 -34.26 0.87
N PHE A 758 -23.57 -33.51 1.81
CA PHE A 758 -23.88 -33.99 3.19
C PHE A 758 -25.38 -34.19 3.46
N GLN A 759 -26.25 -34.07 2.44
CA GLN A 759 -27.73 -34.04 2.59
C GLN A 759 -28.30 -35.28 3.31
N TYR A 760 -27.63 -36.43 3.28
CA TYR A 760 -28.05 -37.66 3.93
C TYR A 760 -27.42 -37.90 5.30
N ARG A 761 -26.70 -36.90 5.86
CA ARG A 761 -26.06 -36.98 7.19
C ARG A 761 -26.94 -36.36 8.26
N GLU A 762 -26.92 -36.92 9.45
CA GLU A 762 -27.69 -36.42 10.59
C GLU A 762 -27.35 -34.96 10.95
N PHE A 763 -26.13 -34.56 10.72
CA PHE A 763 -25.68 -33.19 10.98
C PHE A 763 -26.05 -32.15 9.90
N HIS A 764 -26.58 -32.59 8.76
CA HIS A 764 -26.91 -31.70 7.63
C HIS A 764 -27.80 -30.49 8.01
N PRO A 765 -28.89 -30.63 8.80
CA PRO A 765 -29.75 -29.51 9.16
C PRO A 765 -29.01 -28.42 9.94
N HIS A 766 -28.08 -28.81 10.85
CA HIS A 766 -27.28 -27.89 11.63
C HIS A 766 -26.21 -27.24 10.75
N LEU A 767 -25.52 -28.00 9.90
CA LEU A 767 -24.54 -27.52 8.95
C LEU A 767 -25.16 -26.48 8.01
N LEU A 768 -26.31 -26.77 7.42
CA LEU A 768 -27.00 -25.86 6.52
C LEU A 768 -27.37 -24.54 7.22
N LYS A 769 -27.86 -24.62 8.46
CA LYS A 769 -28.23 -23.44 9.27
C LYS A 769 -27.01 -22.53 9.53
N ILE A 770 -25.90 -23.11 9.98
CA ILE A 770 -24.66 -22.39 10.29
C ILE A 770 -24.06 -21.80 9.01
N TRP A 771 -24.01 -22.61 7.93
CA TRP A 771 -23.40 -22.17 6.68
C TRP A 771 -24.23 -21.10 5.96
N THR A 772 -25.55 -21.18 6.01
CA THR A 772 -26.44 -20.10 5.50
C THR A 772 -26.14 -18.77 6.19
N HIS A 773 -25.93 -18.79 7.51
CA HIS A 773 -25.54 -17.59 8.26
C HIS A 773 -24.17 -17.04 7.81
N ALA A 774 -23.16 -17.90 7.66
CA ALA A 774 -21.83 -17.52 7.21
C ALA A 774 -21.87 -16.88 5.81
N VAL A 775 -22.53 -17.52 4.83
CA VAL A 775 -22.68 -17.00 3.46
C VAL A 775 -23.41 -15.66 3.45
N LYS A 776 -24.47 -15.52 4.26
CA LYS A 776 -25.18 -14.24 4.39
C LYS A 776 -24.28 -13.15 4.93
N HIS A 777 -23.46 -13.44 5.94
CA HIS A 777 -22.50 -12.50 6.50
C HIS A 777 -21.45 -12.10 5.46
N HIS A 778 -20.93 -13.03 4.66
CA HIS A 778 -19.95 -12.76 3.61
C HIS A 778 -20.50 -11.86 2.48
N LYS A 779 -21.82 -11.86 2.26
CA LYS A 779 -22.48 -10.97 1.27
C LYS A 779 -22.80 -9.57 1.80
N GLN A 780 -22.56 -9.29 3.08
CA GLN A 780 -22.77 -7.96 3.65
C GLN A 780 -21.72 -6.96 3.19
N PRO A 781 -21.99 -5.64 3.25
CA PRO A 781 -20.98 -4.60 3.03
C PRO A 781 -19.77 -4.79 3.95
N PHE A 782 -18.61 -4.35 3.52
CA PHE A 782 -17.34 -4.55 4.23
C PHE A 782 -17.40 -4.19 5.72
N LYS A 783 -18.04 -3.06 6.06
CA LYS A 783 -18.19 -2.60 7.44
C LYS A 783 -18.85 -3.63 8.35
N GLU A 784 -19.80 -4.39 7.82
CA GLU A 784 -20.49 -5.46 8.56
C GLU A 784 -19.69 -6.77 8.51
N ARG A 785 -19.08 -7.12 7.35
CA ARG A 785 -18.21 -8.31 7.22
C ARG A 785 -16.97 -8.24 8.10
N ASN A 786 -16.50 -7.05 8.42
CA ASN A 786 -15.33 -6.83 9.28
C ASN A 786 -15.66 -6.94 10.78
N LYS A 787 -16.88 -7.40 11.13
CA LYS A 787 -17.30 -7.69 12.50
C LYS A 787 -17.45 -9.18 12.72
N ILE A 788 -17.49 -9.60 13.98
CA ILE A 788 -17.87 -10.98 14.33
C ILE A 788 -19.29 -11.26 13.83
N SER A 789 -19.45 -12.35 13.08
CA SER A 789 -20.71 -12.68 12.40
C SER A 789 -21.85 -13.00 13.35
N ILE A 790 -21.56 -13.56 14.52
CA ILE A 790 -22.52 -13.93 15.57
C ILE A 790 -22.50 -12.84 16.65
N ASN A 791 -23.62 -12.14 16.82
CA ASN A 791 -23.71 -10.97 17.71
C ASN A 791 -23.35 -11.31 19.17
N GLU A 792 -23.82 -12.47 19.68
CA GLU A 792 -23.52 -12.91 21.04
C GLU A 792 -22.02 -13.14 21.25
N LEU A 793 -21.30 -13.67 20.24
CA LEU A 793 -19.85 -13.81 20.27
C LEU A 793 -19.16 -12.45 20.23
N GLY A 794 -19.67 -11.50 19.45
CA GLY A 794 -19.16 -10.14 19.42
C GLY A 794 -19.25 -9.43 20.77
N GLU A 795 -20.39 -9.57 21.45
CA GLU A 795 -20.59 -9.07 22.81
C GLU A 795 -19.68 -9.76 23.85
N ALA A 796 -19.54 -11.09 23.74
CA ALA A 796 -18.65 -11.86 24.61
C ALA A 796 -17.18 -11.43 24.43
N LEU A 797 -16.74 -11.26 23.18
CA LEU A 797 -15.39 -10.78 22.86
C LEU A 797 -15.12 -9.40 23.46
N LYS A 798 -16.05 -8.47 23.29
CA LYS A 798 -15.91 -7.13 23.84
C LYS A 798 -15.73 -7.19 25.37
N LYS A 799 -16.61 -7.90 26.06
CA LYS A 799 -16.58 -8.00 27.53
C LYS A 799 -15.33 -8.75 28.04
N SER A 800 -14.85 -9.80 27.35
CA SER A 800 -13.65 -10.52 27.72
C SER A 800 -12.38 -9.67 27.57
N ARG A 801 -12.29 -8.90 26.47
CA ARG A 801 -11.18 -7.95 26.23
C ARG A 801 -11.16 -6.82 27.25
N GLU A 802 -12.32 -6.20 27.54
CA GLU A 802 -12.44 -5.21 28.62
C GLU A 802 -11.97 -5.76 29.97
N THR A 803 -12.30 -7.02 30.30
CA THR A 803 -11.83 -7.69 31.53
C THR A 803 -10.31 -7.87 31.51
N LEU A 804 -9.73 -8.29 30.37
CA LEU A 804 -8.28 -8.47 30.24
C LEU A 804 -7.53 -7.14 30.33
N GLU A 805 -8.06 -6.07 29.72
CA GLU A 805 -7.51 -4.71 29.79
C GLU A 805 -7.48 -4.20 31.24
N VAL A 806 -8.58 -4.40 31.99
CA VAL A 806 -8.67 -4.01 33.39
C VAL A 806 -7.68 -4.81 34.25
N LEU A 807 -7.55 -6.12 34.02
CA LEU A 807 -6.61 -6.96 34.74
C LEU A 807 -5.15 -6.61 34.44
N ALA A 808 -4.86 -6.13 33.24
CA ALA A 808 -3.51 -5.74 32.82
C ALA A 808 -3.12 -4.33 33.32
N GLN A 809 -4.10 -3.48 33.68
CA GLN A 809 -3.84 -2.13 34.16
C GLN A 809 -3.24 -2.15 35.58
N GLY A 810 -2.10 -1.49 35.76
CA GLY A 810 -1.49 -1.27 37.09
C GLY A 810 -0.71 -2.44 37.66
N LEU A 811 -0.43 -3.49 36.85
CA LEU A 811 0.44 -4.58 37.24
C LEU A 811 1.90 -4.22 36.88
N ASP A 812 2.78 -4.37 37.86
CA ASP A 812 4.23 -4.30 37.63
C ASP A 812 4.72 -5.52 36.85
N ASP A 813 5.80 -5.39 36.09
CA ASP A 813 6.39 -6.45 35.27
C ASP A 813 6.80 -7.68 36.09
N ASP A 814 7.05 -7.52 37.35
CA ASP A 814 7.45 -8.58 38.28
C ASP A 814 6.29 -9.32 38.97
N ASP A 815 5.05 -8.85 38.81
CA ASP A 815 3.89 -9.51 39.40
C ASP A 815 3.61 -10.86 38.73
N ASP A 816 3.40 -11.91 39.53
CA ASP A 816 3.12 -13.26 39.04
C ASP A 816 1.83 -13.33 38.19
N LEU A 817 0.87 -12.47 38.47
CA LEU A 817 -0.33 -12.37 37.65
C LEU A 817 -0.02 -11.75 36.28
N ALA A 818 0.82 -10.71 36.25
CA ALA A 818 1.25 -10.07 34.98
C ALA A 818 2.00 -11.07 34.11
N LYS A 819 2.93 -11.86 34.71
CA LYS A 819 3.65 -12.93 34.01
C LYS A 819 2.72 -14.01 33.46
N SER A 820 1.72 -14.42 34.24
CA SER A 820 0.73 -15.41 33.83
C SER A 820 -0.17 -14.89 32.69
N LEU A 821 -0.66 -13.65 32.77
CA LEU A 821 -1.47 -13.04 31.74
C LEU A 821 -0.69 -12.88 30.43
N ARG A 822 0.57 -12.42 30.47
CA ARG A 822 1.42 -12.33 29.29
C ARG A 822 1.70 -13.69 28.64
N LYS A 823 1.85 -14.73 29.48
CA LYS A 823 2.02 -16.09 28.98
C LYS A 823 0.79 -16.58 28.22
N PHE A 824 -0.43 -16.26 28.70
CA PHE A 824 -1.69 -16.70 28.09
C PHE A 824 -2.14 -15.84 26.91
N TYR A 825 -1.86 -14.54 26.90
CA TYR A 825 -2.45 -13.59 25.94
C TYR A 825 -1.44 -12.78 25.14
N GLY A 826 -0.14 -13.00 25.37
CA GLY A 826 0.92 -12.15 24.81
C GLY A 826 1.07 -10.83 25.57
N SER A 827 1.92 -9.94 25.05
CA SER A 827 2.25 -8.66 25.69
C SER A 827 1.25 -7.53 25.39
N ASN A 828 0.43 -7.66 24.35
CA ASN A 828 -0.44 -6.61 23.86
C ASN A 828 -1.91 -6.93 24.14
N PHE A 829 -2.49 -6.26 25.13
CA PHE A 829 -3.88 -6.49 25.57
C PHE A 829 -4.92 -5.63 24.83
N TYR A 830 -4.50 -4.53 24.24
CA TYR A 830 -5.37 -3.58 23.54
C TYR A 830 -5.53 -3.97 22.09
N LYS A 831 -6.71 -4.48 21.71
CA LYS A 831 -6.93 -5.12 20.39
C LYS A 831 -8.04 -4.44 19.59
N CYS A 832 -7.83 -4.36 18.27
CA CYS A 832 -8.81 -3.83 17.33
C CYS A 832 -10.08 -4.70 17.28
N THR A 833 -11.21 -4.09 16.92
CA THR A 833 -12.51 -4.79 16.77
C THR A 833 -12.72 -5.39 15.39
N GLY A 834 -11.98 -4.93 14.37
CA GLY A 834 -12.11 -5.40 12.99
C GLY A 834 -11.35 -6.71 12.75
N ILE A 835 -12.07 -7.78 12.38
CA ILE A 835 -11.51 -9.14 12.22
C ILE A 835 -10.47 -9.28 11.11
N THR A 836 -10.49 -8.37 10.12
CA THR A 836 -9.51 -8.36 9.02
C THR A 836 -8.26 -7.54 9.35
N CYS A 837 -8.24 -6.84 10.49
CA CYS A 837 -7.11 -6.03 10.92
C CYS A 837 -6.08 -6.88 11.68
N PRO A 838 -4.78 -6.80 11.37
CA PRO A 838 -3.73 -7.49 12.13
C PRO A 838 -3.77 -7.16 13.63
N CYS A 839 -4.06 -5.90 14.00
CA CYS A 839 -4.22 -5.50 15.40
C CYS A 839 -5.41 -6.17 16.12
N PHE A 840 -6.26 -6.94 15.41
CA PHE A 840 -7.32 -7.75 16.01
C PHE A 840 -6.73 -8.87 16.87
N TYR A 841 -5.61 -9.48 16.45
CA TYR A 841 -4.95 -10.57 17.16
C TYR A 841 -3.56 -10.19 17.71
N GLU A 842 -2.82 -9.30 17.05
CA GLU A 842 -1.52 -8.82 17.53
C GLU A 842 -1.65 -7.83 18.69
N GLY A 843 -2.67 -6.98 18.64
CA GLY A 843 -2.89 -5.92 19.60
C GLY A 843 -1.82 -4.81 19.57
N VAL A 844 -1.97 -3.84 20.45
CA VAL A 844 -1.03 -2.73 20.66
C VAL A 844 -0.71 -2.58 22.15
N ALA A 845 0.40 -1.90 22.44
CA ALA A 845 0.95 -1.84 23.79
C ALA A 845 0.16 -0.95 24.76
N SER A 846 -0.58 0.05 24.26
CA SER A 846 -1.30 1.00 25.11
C SER A 846 -2.70 1.29 24.61
N LYS A 847 -3.57 1.74 25.51
CA LYS A 847 -4.93 2.19 25.17
C LYS A 847 -4.92 3.39 24.24
N GLU A 848 -3.95 4.29 24.41
CA GLU A 848 -3.78 5.47 23.55
C GLU A 848 -3.41 5.06 22.11
N ASP A 849 -2.59 4.03 21.95
CA ASP A 849 -2.21 3.53 20.64
C ASP A 849 -3.38 2.79 19.98
N LEU A 850 -4.20 2.08 20.77
CA LEU A 850 -5.45 1.49 20.27
C LEU A 850 -6.44 2.58 19.80
N GLU A 851 -6.62 3.65 20.58
CA GLU A 851 -7.49 4.76 20.19
C GLU A 851 -7.02 5.43 18.90
N LYS A 852 -5.72 5.70 18.77
CA LYS A 852 -5.13 6.22 17.53
C LYS A 852 -5.33 5.25 16.35
N HIS A 853 -5.22 3.97 16.60
CA HIS A 853 -5.45 2.93 15.60
C HIS A 853 -6.92 2.85 15.18
N LEU A 854 -7.86 2.80 16.12
CA LEU A 854 -9.31 2.79 15.86
C LEU A 854 -9.77 4.06 15.14
N ASN A 855 -9.21 5.21 15.49
CA ASN A 855 -9.49 6.46 14.79
C ASN A 855 -9.08 6.44 13.31
N ARG A 856 -8.15 5.58 12.89
CA ARG A 856 -7.86 5.37 11.47
C ARG A 856 -8.97 4.63 10.74
N HIS A 857 -9.69 3.73 11.43
CA HIS A 857 -10.86 3.03 10.90
C HIS A 857 -12.10 3.92 10.88
N ASP A 858 -12.42 4.53 12.04
CA ASP A 858 -13.72 5.18 12.27
C ASP A 858 -13.73 6.65 11.84
N ARG A 859 -12.56 7.30 11.79
CA ARG A 859 -12.38 8.72 11.43
C ARG A 859 -13.41 9.63 12.12
N PRO A 860 -13.43 9.67 13.45
CA PRO A 860 -14.54 10.23 14.25
C PRO A 860 -14.62 11.77 14.20
N PHE A 861 -13.73 12.45 13.53
CA PHE A 861 -13.66 13.90 13.47
C PHE A 861 -14.11 14.43 12.10
N PRO A 862 -15.41 14.60 11.82
CA PRO A 862 -15.89 15.17 10.56
C PRO A 862 -15.53 16.65 10.47
N CYS A 863 -15.40 17.15 9.24
CA CYS A 863 -15.30 18.60 9.00
C CYS A 863 -16.57 19.29 9.49
N THR A 864 -16.42 20.44 10.15
CA THR A 864 -17.56 21.20 10.71
C THR A 864 -18.28 22.02 9.63
N THR A 865 -17.69 22.23 8.46
CA THR A 865 -18.29 22.97 7.35
C THR A 865 -19.33 22.12 6.62
N PRO A 866 -20.63 22.49 6.58
CA PRO A 866 -21.74 21.61 6.14
C PRO A 866 -21.65 21.08 4.72
N ASN A 867 -21.07 21.83 3.80
CA ASN A 867 -20.94 21.47 2.38
C ASN A 867 -19.57 20.89 2.02
N CYS A 868 -18.73 20.62 3.01
CA CYS A 868 -17.45 19.98 2.77
C CYS A 868 -17.64 18.52 2.41
N SER A 869 -17.08 18.11 1.30
CA SER A 869 -17.16 16.72 0.81
C SER A 869 -16.42 15.69 1.70
N LEU A 870 -15.63 16.15 2.72
CA LEU A 870 -15.01 15.29 3.72
C LEU A 870 -15.88 15.06 4.97
N VAL A 871 -17.03 15.73 5.10
CA VAL A 871 -17.98 15.50 6.21
C VAL A 871 -18.34 14.01 6.34
N PRO A 872 -18.69 13.27 5.27
CA PRO A 872 -19.02 11.84 5.36
C PRO A 872 -17.86 10.94 5.76
N PHE A 873 -16.61 11.39 5.55
CA PHE A 873 -15.42 10.55 5.73
C PHE A 873 -14.69 10.82 7.05
N GLY A 874 -14.73 12.04 7.56
CA GLY A 874 -14.05 12.43 8.79
C GLY A 874 -12.52 12.34 8.72
N PHE A 875 -11.87 12.63 9.85
CA PHE A 875 -10.41 12.60 10.01
C PHE A 875 -10.02 11.67 11.17
N PRO A 876 -8.82 11.08 11.14
CA PRO A 876 -8.34 10.22 12.23
C PRO A 876 -7.98 11.00 13.50
N THR A 877 -7.66 12.30 13.38
CA THR A 877 -7.36 13.16 14.54
C THR A 877 -8.03 14.53 14.41
N ASN A 878 -8.32 15.17 15.56
CA ASN A 878 -8.76 16.57 15.60
C ASN A 878 -7.74 17.51 14.93
N LYS A 879 -6.44 17.20 15.08
CA LYS A 879 -5.37 17.99 14.49
C LYS A 879 -5.42 17.99 12.96
N ASP A 880 -5.73 16.83 12.37
CA ASP A 880 -5.86 16.69 10.91
C ASP A 880 -7.13 17.40 10.42
N ARG A 881 -8.25 17.28 11.17
CA ARG A 881 -9.46 18.05 10.90
C ARG A 881 -9.19 19.56 10.98
N ASP A 882 -8.59 20.02 12.07
CA ASP A 882 -8.30 21.45 12.30
C ASP A 882 -7.30 21.97 11.24
N LYS A 883 -6.34 21.16 10.82
CA LYS A 883 -5.44 21.49 9.71
C LYS A 883 -6.24 21.63 8.41
N HIS A 884 -7.13 20.70 8.14
CA HIS A 884 -8.02 20.76 6.99
C HIS A 884 -8.91 22.02 7.03
N GLU A 885 -9.59 22.29 8.15
CA GLU A 885 -10.49 23.44 8.28
C GLU A 885 -9.76 24.77 8.12
N ARG A 886 -8.58 24.93 8.73
CA ARG A 886 -7.75 26.11 8.54
C ARG A 886 -7.27 26.28 7.11
N THR A 887 -7.02 25.19 6.43
CA THR A 887 -6.51 25.22 5.06
C THR A 887 -7.61 25.48 4.03
N TYR A 888 -8.82 24.90 4.24
CA TYR A 888 -9.88 24.88 3.24
C TYR A 888 -11.13 25.66 3.60
N HIS A 889 -11.31 26.00 4.88
CA HIS A 889 -12.47 26.73 5.41
C HIS A 889 -12.04 27.85 6.36
N PRO A 890 -11.14 28.74 5.95
CA PRO A 890 -10.61 29.80 6.84
C PRO A 890 -11.69 30.74 7.34
N GLU A 891 -12.83 30.85 6.63
CA GLU A 891 -13.94 31.73 6.97
C GLU A 891 -14.86 31.17 8.08
N THR A 892 -14.79 29.88 8.36
CA THR A 892 -15.64 29.20 9.36
C THR A 892 -14.93 28.90 10.68
N SER A 893 -13.63 29.14 10.78
CA SER A 893 -12.88 28.90 12.02
C SER A 893 -13.07 30.05 13.00
N ASP A 894 -13.77 29.79 14.13
CA ASP A 894 -13.98 30.72 15.24
C ASP A 894 -12.73 31.18 16.01
N GLN A 895 -11.53 30.95 15.47
CA GLN A 895 -10.28 31.39 16.07
C GLN A 895 -9.86 32.75 15.52
N PRO A 896 -9.43 33.71 16.38
CA PRO A 896 -9.04 35.05 15.94
C PRO A 896 -7.95 35.01 14.89
N SER A 897 -8.02 35.93 13.95
CA SER A 897 -7.20 36.10 12.75
C SER A 897 -5.66 36.22 12.96
N ASP A 898 -5.15 36.01 14.14
CA ASP A 898 -3.71 36.06 14.44
C ASP A 898 -2.94 34.79 13.97
N PHE A 899 -3.65 33.74 13.47
CA PHE A 899 -3.03 32.52 13.00
C PHE A 899 -3.08 32.30 11.48
N VAL A 900 -3.69 33.19 10.71
CA VAL A 900 -3.79 33.10 9.23
C VAL A 900 -2.45 33.32 8.51
N VAL A 901 -1.37 33.52 9.24
CA VAL A 901 0.00 33.78 8.72
C VAL A 901 0.91 32.55 8.87
N LEU A 902 0.42 31.33 8.84
CA LEU A 902 1.26 30.12 9.00
C LEU A 902 1.24 29.14 7.82
N GLY A 903 0.84 29.57 6.64
CA GLY A 903 1.03 28.89 5.35
C GLY A 903 2.33 29.28 4.64
N SER A 904 2.91 30.38 4.96
CA SER A 904 4.32 30.64 4.78
C SER A 904 5.03 30.25 6.09
N ARG A 905 6.27 29.81 6.04
CA ARG A 905 7.26 30.19 7.05
C ARG A 905 7.39 31.74 7.04
N ALA A 906 6.28 32.41 7.21
CA ALA A 906 6.26 33.76 7.72
C ALA A 906 6.78 33.59 9.10
N THR A 907 8.04 33.89 9.27
CA THR A 907 8.71 34.26 10.46
C THR A 907 7.67 34.76 11.44
N ALA A 908 7.27 33.92 12.42
CA ALA A 908 6.71 34.43 13.66
C ALA A 908 7.59 35.59 14.01
N ALA A 909 7.04 36.80 14.09
CA ALA A 909 7.78 38.02 14.20
C ALA A 909 8.89 37.77 15.20
N ALA A 910 10.13 37.79 14.71
CA ALA A 910 11.26 37.31 15.46
C ALA A 910 11.38 38.22 16.67
N LYS A 911 10.90 37.75 17.81
CA LYS A 911 10.90 38.55 19.08
C LYS A 911 12.29 38.74 19.60
N TYR A 912 13.24 37.94 19.13
CA TYR A 912 14.60 37.91 19.69
C TYR A 912 15.63 37.85 18.57
N GLU A 913 16.44 38.90 18.43
CA GLU A 913 17.47 39.03 17.42
C GLU A 913 18.88 38.89 18.03
N CYS A 914 19.76 38.17 17.36
CA CYS A 914 21.17 38.11 17.76
C CYS A 914 21.90 39.37 17.34
N ARG A 915 22.31 40.17 18.30
CA ARG A 915 23.03 41.44 18.04
C ARG A 915 24.41 41.27 17.40
N LEU A 916 24.93 40.03 17.39
CA LEU A 916 26.26 39.74 16.84
C LEU A 916 26.21 39.27 15.36
N CYS A 917 25.13 38.61 14.90
CA CYS A 917 25.00 38.11 13.54
C CYS A 917 23.65 38.37 12.89
N GLN A 918 22.77 39.16 13.54
CA GLN A 918 21.43 39.55 13.05
C GLN A 918 20.46 38.41 12.76
N ARG A 919 20.77 37.17 13.18
CA ARG A 919 19.84 36.06 13.09
C ARG A 919 18.71 36.17 14.07
N SER A 920 17.50 35.98 13.61
CA SER A 920 16.29 36.19 14.41
C SER A 920 15.68 34.84 14.87
N TYR A 921 15.12 34.88 16.11
CA TYR A 921 14.56 33.67 16.76
C TYR A 921 13.19 33.95 17.35
N THR A 922 12.32 32.95 17.30
CA THR A 922 10.95 33.04 17.83
C THR A 922 10.87 32.86 19.35
N ARG A 923 11.92 32.32 19.97
CA ARG A 923 11.98 32.09 21.44
C ARG A 923 13.35 32.53 21.98
N GLN A 924 13.34 33.14 23.16
CA GLN A 924 14.54 33.57 23.85
C GLN A 924 15.54 32.44 24.12
N ALA A 925 15.03 31.24 24.47
CA ALA A 925 15.87 30.06 24.68
C ALA A 925 16.61 29.60 23.40
N ASN A 926 16.06 29.86 22.23
CA ASN A 926 16.71 29.57 20.95
C ASN A 926 17.82 30.58 20.63
N LEU A 927 17.61 31.84 20.99
CA LEU A 927 18.64 32.86 20.87
C LEU A 927 19.78 32.58 21.86
N THR A 928 19.47 32.23 23.11
CA THR A 928 20.51 31.89 24.11
C THR A 928 21.34 30.69 23.68
N ALA A 929 20.71 29.61 23.21
CA ALA A 929 21.42 28.43 22.69
C ALA A 929 22.26 28.73 21.42
N HIS A 930 21.82 29.69 20.60
CA HIS A 930 22.59 30.16 19.46
C HIS A 930 23.79 31.00 19.92
N LEU A 931 23.60 31.93 20.85
CA LEU A 931 24.70 32.75 21.42
C LEU A 931 25.76 31.85 22.03
N ASP A 932 25.33 30.88 22.86
CA ASP A 932 26.25 29.95 23.51
C ASP A 932 27.03 29.12 22.51
N GLY A 933 26.35 28.52 21.50
CA GLY A 933 26.99 27.63 20.53
C GLY A 933 27.79 28.33 19.44
N ALA A 934 27.23 29.40 18.85
CA ALA A 934 27.80 30.02 17.66
C ALA A 934 28.77 31.16 17.95
N HIS A 935 28.60 31.89 19.08
CA HIS A 935 29.41 33.07 19.38
C HIS A 935 30.32 32.86 20.59
N PHE A 936 29.88 32.09 21.58
CA PHE A 936 30.65 31.90 22.81
C PHE A 936 31.29 30.52 22.95
N GLY A 937 31.03 29.60 22.02
CA GLY A 937 31.59 28.24 22.07
C GLY A 937 31.16 27.42 23.31
N ARG A 938 30.15 27.86 24.06
CA ARG A 938 29.69 27.23 25.29
C ARG A 938 28.73 26.08 25.00
N ARG A 939 29.00 24.94 25.58
CA ARG A 939 28.14 23.75 25.47
C ARG A 939 27.91 23.15 26.87
N PRO A 940 27.01 23.76 27.65
CA PRO A 940 26.88 23.46 29.08
C PRO A 940 26.28 22.07 29.40
N PHE A 941 25.87 21.28 28.42
CA PHE A 941 25.20 20.02 28.64
C PHE A 941 26.05 18.87 28.08
N ALA A 942 26.90 18.26 28.91
CA ALA A 942 27.69 17.09 28.51
C ALA A 942 26.89 15.80 28.70
N CYS A 943 27.06 14.85 27.76
CA CYS A 943 26.53 13.47 27.86
C CYS A 943 27.26 12.71 28.94
N GLY A 944 26.54 12.14 29.90
CA GLY A 944 27.11 11.35 30.99
C GLY A 944 27.83 10.07 30.56
N THR A 945 27.52 9.54 29.36
CA THR A 945 28.08 8.27 28.87
C THR A 945 29.32 8.46 28.00
N CYS A 946 29.38 9.47 27.13
CA CYS A 946 30.47 9.66 26.16
C CYS A 946 31.15 11.04 26.22
N GLY A 947 30.77 11.90 27.16
CA GLY A 947 31.36 13.23 27.33
C GLY A 947 31.02 14.26 26.23
N ARG A 948 30.27 13.91 25.19
CA ARG A 948 29.92 14.84 24.09
C ARG A 948 29.04 15.97 24.59
N GLU A 949 29.44 17.20 24.28
CA GLU A 949 28.79 18.42 24.79
C GLU A 949 27.76 18.97 23.80
N PHE A 950 26.68 19.57 24.37
CA PHE A 950 25.55 20.11 23.63
C PHE A 950 25.17 21.52 24.15
N THR A 951 24.62 22.33 23.26
CA THR A 951 24.11 23.65 23.60
C THR A 951 22.73 23.61 24.25
N ARG A 952 22.00 22.47 24.12
CA ARG A 952 20.65 22.30 24.68
C ARG A 952 20.53 21.01 25.45
N ARG A 953 19.78 21.05 26.54
CA ARG A 953 19.45 19.88 27.36
C ARG A 953 18.66 18.82 26.59
N SER A 954 17.75 19.25 25.70
CA SER A 954 16.98 18.38 24.83
C SER A 954 17.85 17.55 23.86
N ASP A 955 18.90 18.18 23.32
CA ASP A 955 19.80 17.50 22.37
C ASP A 955 20.70 16.51 23.10
N ARG A 956 21.17 16.83 24.32
CA ARG A 956 21.84 15.86 25.20
C ARG A 956 20.94 14.67 25.49
N THR A 957 19.70 14.89 25.97
CA THR A 957 18.78 13.79 26.31
C THR A 957 18.45 12.92 25.08
N ARG A 958 18.28 13.52 23.91
CA ARG A 958 18.09 12.76 22.65
C ARG A 958 19.32 11.93 22.31
N HIS A 959 20.51 12.46 22.50
CA HIS A 959 21.75 11.74 22.29
C HIS A 959 21.96 10.60 23.32
N GLU A 960 21.66 10.82 24.59
CA GLU A 960 21.73 9.80 25.65
C GLU A 960 20.82 8.58 25.37
N ARG A 961 19.67 8.79 24.73
CA ARG A 961 18.80 7.71 24.26
C ARG A 961 19.46 6.80 23.21
N ILE A 962 20.45 7.30 22.47
CA ILE A 962 21.24 6.47 21.52
C ILE A 962 22.09 5.47 22.31
N HIS A 963 22.72 5.90 23.39
CA HIS A 963 23.51 5.00 24.25
C HIS A 963 22.64 3.92 24.89
N VAL A 964 21.45 4.28 25.37
CA VAL A 964 20.48 3.33 25.93
C VAL A 964 20.02 2.30 24.87
N ARG A 965 19.84 2.76 23.62
CA ARG A 965 19.52 1.82 22.53
C ARG A 965 20.70 0.91 22.18
N MET A 966 21.92 1.43 22.11
CA MET A 966 23.10 0.61 21.86
C MET A 966 23.40 -0.39 22.98
N ALA A 967 23.19 -0.04 24.24
CA ALA A 967 23.31 -0.95 25.38
C ALA A 967 22.25 -2.07 25.38
N ARG A 968 21.06 -1.83 24.79
CA ARG A 968 20.02 -2.86 24.63
C ARG A 968 20.21 -3.76 23.42
N VAL A 969 21.07 -3.40 22.48
CA VAL A 969 21.40 -4.21 21.30
C VAL A 969 22.67 -5.07 21.56
N GLY A 970 23.43 -4.76 22.62
CA GLY A 970 24.65 -5.48 23.02
C GLY A 970 24.47 -6.40 24.26
N SER A 971 23.25 -6.58 24.74
CA SER A 971 22.81 -7.57 25.72
C SER A 971 21.77 -8.49 25.04
#